data_78ac44925d0bf68f40f277f9563b0c2f
#
_entry.id   78ac44925d0bf68f40f277f9563b0c2f
#
_cell.length_a   1.000
_cell.length_b   1.000
_cell.length_c   1.000
_cell.angle_alpha   90.00
_cell.angle_beta   90.00
_cell.angle_gamma   90.00
#
_symmetry.space_group_name_H-M   'P 1'
#
loop_
_entity.id
_entity.type
_entity.pdbx_description
1 polymer ?
#
loop_
_entity_poly.entity_id
_entity_poly.type
_entity_poly.pdbx_seq_one_letter_code
_entity_poly.pdbx_strand_id
1 'polypeptide(L)'
;MRSFKTNQRFSYKNLIYKSLIFIATVSVIVYFLPNEGKFNYQFDINKPWKYGLLQASFDFPIYKNDIQVQKEQDSILADYQPYFQIDKEAEKNVLSKLREDYNKTLRHSLPGTDYVRYIERTLKALYEDGIIAGNDLKRMEEDSIIAIRLVDKNVATSRFIDQLYTVKEAYEYLLNADTTHYKKKILQQCNLNDYITPNLVYDEEKSEAAQKDLLSNISWANGFVLNGQKIIDRGEIVDEQTYNILESLRKEWEKRSDSVQEKRLTLAGQILYVGIFLFCFMAYLELFRADYYERKGTLTLLFALIVFFPVLSSIMVEQNLSSIYVVPFAMIPIIVRVFLDSRTAFMAHVTIILLCSITLRFPHEFILLQVVAGMVAIYSLRELSQRSQLLRTALVVFISYALLYFAFELIHEDDLTKLNTRMYIYFMINGILLLFAYPLLFLLEKIFGFTSDVTLVELSNINNSLLREMSEVAPGTFQHSLQMANLAAAAANKIGGKSQLVRTGALYHDIGKMVNPAFFTENQSGVNPHKSLSYEQSAQVIISHITDGLKLAEKHNLPKVIKDFISTHHGRGLTKYFYISYKNEHPDEEVDQEKFRYPGPNPFTKEQAVLMMADSVEAASRSLPEYTEESISTLVDKIIDTQVSEGYFKECPITFKDIATVKALFKEKLI
;
A
#
# COMPACT_ATOMS: atom_id res chain seq x y z
N MET A 1 28.70 -1.64 32.08
CA MET A 1 29.05 -0.99 30.81
C MET A 1 30.51 -1.29 30.49
N ARG A 2 30.79 -2.32 29.73
CA ARG A 2 32.12 -2.61 29.15
C ARG A 2 31.93 -2.87 27.67
N SER A 3 32.61 -2.04 26.90
CA SER A 3 32.65 -2.01 25.44
C SER A 3 33.11 -3.36 24.89
N PHE A 4 32.19 -4.11 24.27
CA PHE A 4 32.57 -5.15 23.30
C PHE A 4 32.92 -4.43 21.99
N LYS A 5 34.16 -4.06 21.83
CA LYS A 5 34.76 -3.77 20.52
C LYS A 5 34.95 -5.09 19.79
N THR A 6 33.95 -5.62 19.16
CA THR A 6 34.12 -6.55 18.05
C THR A 6 34.72 -5.75 16.89
N ASN A 7 35.90 -6.10 16.45
CA ASN A 7 36.50 -5.67 15.20
C ASN A 7 35.66 -6.19 14.01
N GLN A 8 34.48 -5.64 13.80
CA GLN A 8 33.71 -5.79 12.56
C GLN A 8 34.37 -4.86 11.53
N ARG A 9 35.13 -5.41 10.60
CA ARG A 9 35.45 -4.73 9.35
C ARG A 9 34.10 -4.25 8.79
N PHE A 10 33.88 -2.95 8.78
CA PHE A 10 32.74 -2.31 8.11
C PHE A 10 32.75 -2.77 6.64
N SER A 11 31.95 -3.78 6.30
CA SER A 11 31.78 -4.19 4.93
C SER A 11 30.89 -3.14 4.26
N TYR A 12 31.48 -2.25 3.48
CA TYR A 12 30.76 -1.25 2.66
C TYR A 12 29.60 -1.88 1.87
N LYS A 13 29.77 -3.15 1.46
CA LYS A 13 28.73 -3.93 0.77
C LYS A 13 27.47 -4.13 1.62
N ASN A 14 27.61 -4.34 2.94
CA ASN A 14 26.47 -4.49 3.84
C ASN A 14 25.76 -3.16 4.09
N LEU A 15 26.50 -2.06 4.22
CA LEU A 15 25.93 -0.72 4.38
C LEU A 15 25.15 -0.32 3.13
N ILE A 16 25.74 -0.52 1.93
CA ILE A 16 25.07 -0.24 0.66
C ILE A 16 23.77 -1.05 0.54
N TYR A 17 23.80 -2.34 0.88
CA TYR A 17 22.61 -3.19 0.85
C TYR A 17 21.50 -2.69 1.79
N LYS A 18 21.84 -2.33 3.03
CA LYS A 18 20.90 -1.81 4.02
C LYS A 18 20.28 -0.46 3.58
N SER A 19 21.12 0.43 3.03
CA SER A 19 20.64 1.71 2.49
C SER A 19 19.74 1.53 1.26
N LEU A 20 20.11 0.60 0.38
CA LEU A 20 19.33 0.33 -0.82
C LEU A 20 17.96 -0.26 -0.50
N ILE A 21 17.89 -1.23 0.44
CA ILE A 21 16.60 -1.81 0.86
C ILE A 21 15.71 -0.77 1.55
N PHE A 22 16.30 0.13 2.35
CA PHE A 22 15.57 1.24 2.99
C PHE A 22 14.97 2.16 1.94
N ILE A 23 15.78 2.69 1.01
CA ILE A 23 15.33 3.61 -0.03
C ILE A 23 14.28 2.95 -0.94
N ALA A 24 14.52 1.70 -1.36
CA ALA A 24 13.57 0.96 -2.18
C ALA A 24 12.23 0.78 -1.47
N THR A 25 12.24 0.45 -0.17
CA THR A 25 11.02 0.28 0.63
C THR A 25 10.24 1.58 0.76
N VAL A 26 10.92 2.70 1.09
CA VAL A 26 10.29 4.03 1.14
C VAL A 26 9.66 4.35 -0.20
N SER A 27 10.41 4.20 -1.29
CA SER A 27 9.95 4.54 -2.65
C SER A 27 8.73 3.71 -3.06
N VAL A 28 8.74 2.40 -2.81
CA VAL A 28 7.61 1.53 -3.17
C VAL A 28 6.37 1.86 -2.34
N ILE A 29 6.50 2.00 -1.03
CA ILE A 29 5.34 2.32 -0.17
C ILE A 29 4.75 3.67 -0.58
N VAL A 30 5.58 4.71 -0.72
CA VAL A 30 5.13 6.07 -1.08
C VAL A 30 4.47 6.09 -2.46
N TYR A 31 4.98 5.31 -3.42
CA TYR A 31 4.38 5.20 -4.74
C TYR A 31 2.94 4.67 -4.72
N PHE A 32 2.66 3.70 -3.83
CA PHE A 32 1.32 3.11 -3.68
C PHE A 32 0.44 3.83 -2.65
N LEU A 33 0.99 4.77 -1.86
CA LEU A 33 0.14 5.57 -0.97
C LEU A 33 -0.84 6.41 -1.80
N PRO A 34 -2.12 6.50 -1.37
CA PRO A 34 -3.07 7.33 -2.07
C PRO A 34 -2.58 8.77 -2.11
N ASN A 35 -2.51 9.32 -3.32
CA ASN A 35 -2.32 10.74 -3.50
C ASN A 35 -3.62 11.42 -3.06
N GLU A 36 -3.58 12.20 -1.99
CA GLU A 36 -4.72 13.01 -1.58
C GLU A 36 -5.16 13.89 -2.74
N GLY A 37 -6.37 13.69 -3.23
CA GLY A 37 -6.93 14.44 -4.36
C GLY A 37 -8.13 13.78 -5.01
N LYS A 38 -8.37 12.51 -4.79
CA LYS A 38 -9.61 11.88 -5.29
C LYS A 38 -10.74 12.07 -4.27
N PHE A 39 -11.78 12.72 -4.70
CA PHE A 39 -13.05 12.77 -3.98
C PHE A 39 -13.68 11.36 -3.99
N ASN A 40 -13.54 10.63 -2.90
CA ASN A 40 -13.87 9.19 -2.81
C ASN A 40 -15.33 8.90 -2.41
N TYR A 41 -16.23 9.87 -2.57
CA TYR A 41 -17.64 9.69 -2.25
C TYR A 41 -18.44 9.45 -3.52
N GLN A 42 -19.22 8.35 -3.54
CA GLN A 42 -20.23 8.09 -4.58
C GLN A 42 -21.60 8.43 -4.03
N PHE A 43 -22.32 9.31 -4.71
CA PHE A 43 -23.62 9.79 -4.32
C PHE A 43 -24.51 9.98 -5.54
N ASP A 44 -25.78 9.76 -5.34
CA ASP A 44 -26.83 9.96 -6.35
C ASP A 44 -28.00 10.70 -5.71
N ILE A 45 -28.72 11.48 -6.50
CA ILE A 45 -29.93 12.18 -6.05
C ILE A 45 -30.97 11.16 -5.57
N ASN A 46 -31.68 11.51 -4.49
CA ASN A 46 -32.70 10.69 -3.85
C ASN A 46 -32.26 9.36 -3.28
N LYS A 47 -30.92 9.15 -3.11
CA LYS A 47 -30.37 7.99 -2.39
C LYS A 47 -29.85 8.38 -1.01
N PRO A 48 -29.93 7.47 -0.03
CA PRO A 48 -29.38 7.76 1.29
C PRO A 48 -27.85 7.82 1.24
N TRP A 49 -27.27 8.78 1.97
CA TRP A 49 -25.83 8.91 2.16
C TRP A 49 -25.28 7.71 2.93
N LYS A 50 -24.35 6.99 2.34
CA LYS A 50 -23.82 5.72 2.87
C LYS A 50 -22.64 5.89 3.84
N TYR A 51 -22.05 7.07 3.84
CA TYR A 51 -20.85 7.38 4.61
C TYR A 51 -21.21 8.06 5.94
N GLY A 52 -20.24 8.24 6.83
CA GLY A 52 -20.46 9.00 8.07
C GLY A 52 -20.66 10.51 7.83
N LEU A 53 -20.70 11.28 8.90
CA LEU A 53 -20.78 12.74 8.87
C LEU A 53 -19.73 13.34 7.93
N LEU A 54 -20.19 14.11 6.93
CA LEU A 54 -19.35 14.90 6.04
C LEU A 54 -19.42 16.37 6.44
N GLN A 55 -18.27 16.92 6.76
CA GLN A 55 -18.07 18.34 7.02
C GLN A 55 -17.14 18.94 5.96
N ALA A 56 -17.34 20.19 5.64
CA ALA A 56 -16.46 20.92 4.73
C ALA A 56 -15.05 21.04 5.35
N SER A 57 -14.04 20.62 4.63
CA SER A 57 -12.64 20.72 5.06
C SER A 57 -12.01 22.08 4.73
N PHE A 58 -12.70 22.92 3.95
CA PHE A 58 -12.31 24.26 3.51
C PHE A 58 -13.54 25.02 3.02
N ASP A 59 -13.41 26.34 2.90
CA ASP A 59 -14.44 27.19 2.31
C ASP A 59 -14.52 26.96 0.81
N PHE A 60 -15.74 26.75 0.28
CA PHE A 60 -15.96 26.60 -1.15
C PHE A 60 -17.29 27.15 -1.63
N PRO A 61 -17.38 27.64 -2.89
CA PRO A 61 -18.62 28.11 -3.47
C PRO A 61 -19.52 26.95 -3.90
N ILE A 62 -20.82 27.15 -3.78
CA ILE A 62 -21.84 26.26 -4.33
C ILE A 62 -22.08 26.68 -5.78
N TYR A 63 -21.57 25.92 -6.74
CA TYR A 63 -21.76 26.18 -8.16
C TYR A 63 -23.22 26.00 -8.57
N LYS A 64 -23.73 26.91 -9.42
CA LYS A 64 -25.02 26.71 -10.09
C LYS A 64 -24.91 25.57 -11.08
N ASN A 65 -25.98 24.79 -11.24
CA ASN A 65 -26.03 23.82 -12.32
C ASN A 65 -26.26 24.52 -13.68
N ASP A 66 -25.92 23.85 -14.78
CA ASP A 66 -25.99 24.43 -16.12
C ASP A 66 -27.43 24.87 -16.47
N ILE A 67 -28.45 24.17 -15.98
CA ILE A 67 -29.87 24.50 -16.21
C ILE A 67 -30.24 25.81 -15.48
N GLN A 68 -29.72 26.03 -14.27
CA GLN A 68 -29.98 27.27 -13.52
C GLN A 68 -29.30 28.46 -14.18
N VAL A 69 -28.01 28.27 -14.61
CA VAL A 69 -27.27 29.30 -15.32
C VAL A 69 -27.98 29.66 -16.62
N GLN A 70 -28.45 28.68 -17.39
CA GLN A 70 -29.14 28.91 -18.63
C GLN A 70 -30.48 29.64 -18.43
N LYS A 71 -31.27 29.25 -17.43
CA LYS A 71 -32.51 29.96 -17.09
C LYS A 71 -32.26 31.42 -16.68
N GLU A 72 -31.20 31.70 -15.92
CA GLU A 72 -30.88 33.08 -15.58
C GLU A 72 -30.39 33.87 -16.80
N GLN A 73 -29.56 33.24 -17.67
CA GLN A 73 -29.17 33.84 -18.94
C GLN A 73 -30.35 34.17 -19.81
N ASP A 74 -31.28 33.24 -20.00
CA ASP A 74 -32.49 33.44 -20.79
C ASP A 74 -33.36 34.55 -20.19
N SER A 75 -33.49 34.60 -18.85
CA SER A 75 -34.26 35.64 -18.15
C SER A 75 -33.61 37.04 -18.32
N ILE A 76 -32.29 37.15 -18.25
CA ILE A 76 -31.58 38.43 -18.40
C ILE A 76 -31.59 38.87 -19.87
N LEU A 77 -31.46 37.92 -20.79
CA LEU A 77 -31.49 38.19 -22.23
C LEU A 77 -32.93 38.56 -22.71
N ALA A 78 -33.97 38.16 -22.00
CA ALA A 78 -35.35 38.58 -22.33
C ALA A 78 -35.56 40.12 -22.24
N ASP A 79 -34.81 40.80 -21.38
CA ASP A 79 -34.86 42.26 -21.24
C ASP A 79 -33.75 42.96 -22.06
N TYR A 80 -33.02 42.22 -22.88
CA TYR A 80 -31.91 42.75 -23.68
C TYR A 80 -32.45 43.61 -24.80
N GLN A 81 -31.89 44.84 -25.00
CA GLN A 81 -32.23 45.77 -26.02
C GLN A 81 -30.96 46.07 -26.85
N PRO A 82 -30.90 45.67 -28.13
CA PRO A 82 -29.78 45.96 -28.99
C PRO A 82 -29.69 47.47 -29.36
N TYR A 83 -28.47 47.91 -29.59
CA TYR A 83 -28.20 49.32 -29.89
C TYR A 83 -28.27 49.58 -31.39
N PHE A 84 -28.95 50.67 -31.75
CA PHE A 84 -29.04 51.20 -33.10
C PHE A 84 -28.60 52.64 -33.09
N GLN A 85 -27.85 53.09 -34.12
CA GLN A 85 -27.50 54.46 -34.34
C GLN A 85 -28.42 55.08 -35.37
N ILE A 86 -28.86 56.34 -35.14
CA ILE A 86 -29.64 57.09 -36.10
C ILE A 86 -28.69 57.76 -37.08
N ASP A 87 -28.77 57.41 -38.37
CA ASP A 87 -28.11 58.11 -39.46
C ASP A 87 -28.93 59.34 -39.89
N LYS A 88 -28.51 60.49 -39.38
CA LYS A 88 -29.15 61.79 -39.72
C LYS A 88 -28.73 62.30 -41.14
N GLU A 89 -27.69 61.74 -41.72
CA GLU A 89 -27.31 62.07 -43.09
C GLU A 89 -28.26 61.45 -44.09
N ALA A 90 -28.79 60.26 -43.81
CA ALA A 90 -29.80 59.61 -44.63
C ALA A 90 -31.03 60.49 -44.85
N GLU A 91 -31.58 61.08 -43.76
CA GLU A 91 -32.70 62.05 -43.86
C GLU A 91 -32.34 63.25 -44.75
N LYS A 92 -31.19 63.92 -44.47
CA LYS A 92 -30.72 65.09 -45.22
C LYS A 92 -30.53 64.79 -46.69
N ASN A 93 -29.88 63.68 -46.99
CA ASN A 93 -29.62 63.25 -48.37
C ASN A 93 -30.92 62.97 -49.12
N VAL A 94 -31.84 62.31 -48.50
CA VAL A 94 -33.13 62.02 -49.13
C VAL A 94 -33.96 63.29 -49.37
N LEU A 95 -34.02 64.19 -48.38
CA LEU A 95 -34.79 65.43 -48.52
C LEU A 95 -34.14 66.37 -49.56
N SER A 96 -32.80 66.38 -49.62
CA SER A 96 -32.12 67.20 -50.69
C SER A 96 -32.35 66.60 -52.09
N LYS A 97 -32.28 65.28 -52.23
CA LYS A 97 -32.60 64.54 -53.44
C LYS A 97 -34.04 64.80 -53.89
N LEU A 98 -35.00 64.71 -52.96
CA LEU A 98 -36.39 65.01 -53.28
C LEU A 98 -36.59 66.40 -53.81
N ARG A 99 -35.94 67.41 -53.25
CA ARG A 99 -35.98 68.80 -53.71
C ARG A 99 -35.36 68.98 -55.04
N GLU A 100 -34.25 68.39 -55.33
CA GLU A 100 -33.56 68.41 -56.59
C GLU A 100 -34.42 67.72 -57.67
N ASP A 101 -34.93 66.57 -57.44
CA ASP A 101 -35.80 65.81 -58.33
C ASP A 101 -37.13 66.49 -58.56
N TYR A 102 -37.63 67.21 -57.58
CA TYR A 102 -38.85 68.02 -57.76
C TYR A 102 -38.62 69.09 -58.84
N ASN A 103 -37.54 69.79 -58.82
CA ASN A 103 -37.21 70.81 -59.74
C ASN A 103 -36.91 70.27 -61.18
N LYS A 104 -36.43 69.00 -61.27
CA LYS A 104 -36.04 68.38 -62.57
C LYS A 104 -37.19 67.56 -63.21
N THR A 105 -37.88 66.76 -62.46
CA THR A 105 -38.77 65.75 -63.04
C THR A 105 -40.18 65.70 -62.38
N LEU A 106 -40.29 65.79 -61.03
CA LEU A 106 -41.56 65.58 -60.34
C LEU A 106 -42.53 66.77 -60.46
N ARG A 107 -42.08 67.96 -60.85
CA ARG A 107 -42.89 69.16 -61.04
C ARG A 107 -44.00 68.96 -62.12
N HIS A 108 -43.79 68.06 -63.03
CA HIS A 108 -44.81 67.75 -64.07
C HIS A 108 -45.78 66.63 -63.60
N SER A 109 -45.47 65.89 -62.61
CA SER A 109 -46.26 64.75 -62.08
C SER A 109 -47.06 65.13 -60.82
N LEU A 110 -46.63 66.22 -60.13
CA LEU A 110 -47.33 66.68 -58.91
C LEU A 110 -48.18 67.94 -59.18
N PRO A 111 -49.43 68.00 -58.77
CA PRO A 111 -50.32 69.09 -59.08
C PRO A 111 -49.99 70.45 -58.41
N GLY A 112 -49.13 70.48 -57.42
CA GLY A 112 -48.80 71.69 -56.68
C GLY A 112 -47.70 71.46 -55.61
N THR A 113 -47.12 72.54 -55.10
CA THR A 113 -46.05 72.57 -54.10
C THR A 113 -46.55 71.99 -52.77
N ASP A 114 -47.85 71.88 -52.51
CA ASP A 114 -48.39 71.34 -51.30
C ASP A 114 -48.16 69.82 -51.18
N TYR A 115 -48.12 69.10 -52.30
CA TYR A 115 -47.77 67.68 -52.34
C TYR A 115 -46.31 67.44 -51.91
N VAL A 116 -45.39 68.28 -52.32
CA VAL A 116 -44.01 68.17 -51.91
C VAL A 116 -43.81 68.46 -50.44
N ARG A 117 -44.51 69.50 -49.92
CA ARG A 117 -44.50 69.80 -48.48
C ARG A 117 -45.07 68.65 -47.64
N TYR A 118 -46.09 68.03 -48.16
CA TYR A 118 -46.72 66.84 -47.51
C TYR A 118 -45.66 65.69 -47.46
N ILE A 119 -45.06 65.36 -48.60
CA ILE A 119 -44.03 64.30 -48.70
C ILE A 119 -42.84 64.60 -47.77
N GLU A 120 -42.31 65.84 -47.80
CA GLU A 120 -41.22 66.26 -46.91
C GLU A 120 -41.62 66.17 -45.44
N ARG A 121 -42.80 66.63 -45.04
CA ARG A 121 -43.26 66.57 -43.66
C ARG A 121 -43.46 65.12 -43.19
N THR A 122 -44.04 64.30 -44.04
CA THR A 122 -44.30 62.88 -43.68
C THR A 122 -42.98 62.08 -43.66
N LEU A 123 -42.06 62.33 -44.59
CA LEU A 123 -40.74 61.71 -44.57
C LEU A 123 -39.99 62.10 -43.30
N LYS A 124 -39.98 63.38 -42.91
CA LYS A 124 -39.34 63.81 -41.67
C LYS A 124 -39.90 63.08 -40.44
N ALA A 125 -41.18 62.93 -40.32
CA ALA A 125 -41.84 62.20 -39.21
C ALA A 125 -41.43 60.75 -39.23
N LEU A 126 -41.36 60.07 -40.38
CA LEU A 126 -40.95 58.69 -40.54
C LEU A 126 -39.46 58.50 -40.17
N TYR A 127 -38.59 59.47 -40.54
CA TYR A 127 -37.18 59.44 -40.18
C TYR A 127 -36.93 59.75 -38.71
N GLU A 128 -37.78 60.56 -38.07
CA GLU A 128 -37.79 60.81 -36.62
C GLU A 128 -38.24 59.58 -35.84
N ASP A 129 -39.24 58.86 -36.35
CA ASP A 129 -39.72 57.59 -35.72
C ASP A 129 -38.72 56.43 -35.96
N GLY A 130 -38.03 56.43 -37.11
CA GLY A 130 -37.02 55.47 -37.46
C GLY A 130 -37.47 54.44 -38.50
N ILE A 131 -36.66 54.33 -39.55
CA ILE A 131 -36.85 53.36 -40.63
C ILE A 131 -35.74 52.30 -40.52
N ILE A 132 -36.18 51.05 -40.26
CA ILE A 132 -35.29 49.91 -40.06
C ILE A 132 -35.17 49.06 -41.32
N ALA A 133 -34.06 48.43 -41.55
CA ALA A 133 -33.88 47.43 -42.61
C ALA A 133 -34.73 46.18 -42.31
N GLY A 134 -35.45 45.64 -43.29
CA GLY A 134 -36.38 44.52 -43.10
C GLY A 134 -35.65 43.22 -42.65
N ASN A 135 -34.38 43.06 -42.95
CA ASN A 135 -33.57 41.92 -42.45
C ASN A 135 -33.26 42.06 -40.95
N ASP A 136 -33.01 43.28 -40.50
CA ASP A 136 -32.71 43.54 -39.09
C ASP A 136 -33.96 43.37 -38.22
N LEU A 137 -35.12 43.83 -38.73
CA LEU A 137 -36.39 43.61 -38.05
C LEU A 137 -36.73 42.14 -37.91
N LYS A 138 -36.63 41.34 -38.97
CA LYS A 138 -36.83 39.89 -38.91
C LYS A 138 -35.94 39.21 -37.91
N ARG A 139 -34.66 39.57 -37.88
CA ARG A 139 -33.71 39.01 -36.88
C ARG A 139 -34.14 39.32 -35.46
N MET A 140 -34.64 40.53 -35.18
CA MET A 140 -35.12 40.90 -33.87
C MET A 140 -36.40 40.18 -33.48
N GLU A 141 -37.32 39.95 -34.41
CA GLU A 141 -38.52 39.18 -34.20
C GLU A 141 -38.19 37.71 -33.93
N GLU A 142 -37.25 37.12 -34.67
CA GLU A 142 -36.77 35.74 -34.41
C GLU A 142 -36.09 35.61 -33.04
N ASP A 143 -35.34 36.62 -32.60
CA ASP A 143 -34.68 36.69 -31.29
C ASP A 143 -35.65 37.14 -30.17
N SER A 144 -36.95 37.34 -30.44
CA SER A 144 -37.98 37.78 -29.50
C SER A 144 -37.67 39.09 -28.80
N ILE A 145 -36.96 39.98 -29.47
CA ILE A 145 -36.61 41.33 -28.96
C ILE A 145 -37.83 42.23 -29.11
N ILE A 146 -38.21 42.87 -28.00
CA ILE A 146 -39.42 43.73 -27.97
C ILE A 146 -39.10 45.21 -28.19
N ALA A 147 -37.89 45.63 -27.80
CA ALA A 147 -37.46 47.03 -27.87
C ALA A 147 -35.97 47.15 -28.24
N ILE A 148 -35.62 48.27 -28.81
CA ILE A 148 -34.25 48.63 -29.18
C ILE A 148 -33.79 49.90 -28.46
N ARG A 149 -32.48 50.11 -28.34
CA ARG A 149 -31.89 51.34 -27.85
C ARG A 149 -31.39 52.17 -28.99
N LEU A 150 -32.09 53.30 -29.23
CA LEU A 150 -31.68 54.29 -30.25
C LEU A 150 -30.65 55.25 -29.65
N VAL A 151 -29.51 55.31 -30.25
CA VAL A 151 -28.42 56.24 -29.86
C VAL A 151 -28.45 57.48 -30.75
N ASP A 152 -28.72 58.64 -30.16
CA ASP A 152 -28.56 59.96 -30.80
C ASP A 152 -27.61 60.82 -29.91
N LYS A 153 -26.47 61.25 -30.47
CA LYS A 153 -25.51 62.13 -29.81
C LYS A 153 -25.13 61.72 -28.37
N ASN A 154 -24.82 60.48 -28.13
CA ASN A 154 -24.51 59.88 -26.82
C ASN A 154 -25.71 59.75 -25.83
N VAL A 155 -26.92 59.93 -26.27
CA VAL A 155 -28.12 59.66 -25.48
C VAL A 155 -28.76 58.41 -26.06
N ALA A 156 -28.97 57.39 -25.26
CA ALA A 156 -29.67 56.16 -25.63
C ALA A 156 -31.14 56.26 -25.13
N THR A 157 -32.09 56.14 -26.03
CA THR A 157 -33.51 56.07 -25.71
C THR A 157 -34.10 54.71 -26.09
N SER A 158 -34.93 54.11 -25.25
CA SER A 158 -35.61 52.87 -25.59
C SER A 158 -36.81 53.13 -26.51
N ARG A 159 -36.90 52.33 -27.59
CA ARG A 159 -38.06 52.35 -28.51
C ARG A 159 -38.57 50.91 -28.71
N PHE A 160 -39.86 50.76 -28.74
CA PHE A 160 -40.50 49.46 -29.06
C PHE A 160 -40.42 49.22 -30.58
N ILE A 161 -40.26 47.93 -30.94
CA ILE A 161 -40.15 47.51 -32.34
C ILE A 161 -41.39 47.83 -33.15
N ASP A 162 -42.60 47.75 -32.54
CA ASP A 162 -43.86 48.07 -33.16
C ASP A 162 -44.04 49.59 -33.55
N GLN A 163 -43.16 50.45 -33.04
CA GLN A 163 -43.12 51.88 -33.35
C GLN A 163 -42.20 52.22 -34.51
N LEU A 164 -41.47 51.23 -35.02
CA LEU A 164 -40.52 51.37 -36.11
C LEU A 164 -41.20 51.05 -37.45
N TYR A 165 -40.71 51.64 -38.50
CA TYR A 165 -41.20 51.36 -39.84
C TYR A 165 -40.17 50.60 -40.67
N THR A 166 -40.59 49.59 -41.39
CA THR A 166 -39.80 49.06 -42.52
C THR A 166 -39.96 50.00 -43.70
N VAL A 167 -39.07 49.89 -44.68
CA VAL A 167 -39.15 50.66 -45.93
C VAL A 167 -40.56 50.50 -46.60
N LYS A 168 -41.12 49.29 -46.53
CA LYS A 168 -42.45 49.00 -47.09
C LYS A 168 -43.54 49.68 -46.28
N GLU A 169 -43.53 49.57 -44.96
CA GLU A 169 -44.52 50.19 -44.07
C GLU A 169 -44.47 51.74 -44.16
N ALA A 170 -43.24 52.29 -44.19
CA ALA A 170 -43.02 53.72 -44.38
C ALA A 170 -43.63 54.23 -45.72
N TYR A 171 -43.41 53.42 -46.78
CA TYR A 171 -44.03 53.74 -48.07
C TYR A 171 -45.62 53.68 -47.99
N GLU A 172 -46.17 52.64 -47.40
CA GLU A 172 -47.61 52.49 -47.20
C GLU A 172 -48.15 53.60 -46.32
N TYR A 173 -47.49 54.00 -45.25
CA TYR A 173 -47.83 55.11 -44.40
C TYR A 173 -47.88 56.44 -45.19
N LEU A 174 -46.78 56.70 -45.92
CA LEU A 174 -46.66 57.93 -46.73
C LEU A 174 -47.82 58.02 -47.75
N LEU A 175 -48.27 56.91 -48.30
CA LEU A 175 -49.41 56.89 -49.25
C LEU A 175 -50.79 57.08 -48.60
N ASN A 176 -50.94 56.71 -47.32
CA ASN A 176 -52.22 56.64 -46.65
C ASN A 176 -52.43 57.67 -45.51
N ALA A 177 -51.42 58.40 -45.08
CA ALA A 177 -51.47 59.30 -43.92
C ALA A 177 -52.44 60.45 -44.06
N ASP A 178 -52.65 60.97 -45.30
CA ASP A 178 -53.72 61.97 -45.56
C ASP A 178 -54.31 61.75 -46.95
N THR A 179 -55.24 60.82 -47.04
CA THR A 179 -55.97 60.52 -48.31
C THR A 179 -57.11 61.47 -48.62
N THR A 180 -57.47 62.37 -47.69
CA THR A 180 -58.55 63.36 -47.87
C THR A 180 -58.10 64.57 -48.71
N HIS A 181 -56.83 64.98 -48.50
CA HIS A 181 -56.28 66.15 -49.20
C HIS A 181 -55.37 65.74 -50.36
N TYR A 182 -54.69 64.53 -50.27
CA TYR A 182 -53.74 64.09 -51.26
C TYR A 182 -54.14 62.75 -51.91
N LYS A 183 -54.24 62.78 -53.27
CA LYS A 183 -54.76 61.62 -54.01
C LYS A 183 -53.66 60.53 -54.09
N LYS A 184 -53.93 59.35 -53.53
CA LYS A 184 -52.95 58.19 -53.48
C LYS A 184 -52.45 57.84 -54.89
N LYS A 185 -53.27 57.86 -55.95
CA LYS A 185 -52.83 57.55 -57.33
C LYS A 185 -51.79 58.49 -57.86
N ILE A 186 -51.79 59.74 -57.45
CA ILE A 186 -50.76 60.71 -57.83
C ILE A 186 -49.42 60.42 -57.13
N LEU A 187 -49.48 60.14 -55.85
CA LEU A 187 -48.31 59.80 -55.05
C LEU A 187 -47.64 58.49 -55.54
N GLN A 188 -48.41 57.52 -55.96
CA GLN A 188 -47.92 56.26 -56.52
C GLN A 188 -47.16 56.43 -57.85
N GLN A 189 -47.45 57.47 -58.64
CA GLN A 189 -46.79 57.79 -59.91
C GLN A 189 -45.38 58.39 -59.68
N CYS A 190 -45.03 58.79 -58.47
CA CYS A 190 -43.85 59.54 -58.16
C CYS A 190 -42.63 58.67 -57.70
N ASN A 191 -42.65 57.33 -57.81
CA ASN A 191 -41.63 56.42 -57.38
C ASN A 191 -41.06 56.77 -55.98
N LEU A 192 -41.93 57.02 -55.02
CA LEU A 192 -41.57 57.49 -53.66
C LEU A 192 -40.70 56.53 -52.92
N ASN A 193 -40.58 55.23 -53.34
CA ASN A 193 -39.66 54.25 -52.77
C ASN A 193 -38.16 54.70 -52.83
N ASP A 194 -37.82 55.54 -53.87
CA ASP A 194 -36.43 56.01 -54.02
C ASP A 194 -36.03 57.04 -52.94
N TYR A 195 -36.99 57.51 -52.13
CA TYR A 195 -36.80 58.49 -51.04
C TYR A 195 -37.02 57.86 -49.66
N ILE A 196 -37.13 56.53 -49.56
CA ILE A 196 -37.27 55.82 -48.29
C ILE A 196 -36.11 54.84 -48.14
N THR A 197 -35.14 55.25 -47.35
CA THR A 197 -33.95 54.42 -47.03
C THR A 197 -33.91 54.18 -45.53
N PRO A 198 -33.48 53.03 -45.08
CA PRO A 198 -33.29 52.80 -43.64
C PRO A 198 -32.32 53.84 -43.07
N ASN A 199 -32.66 54.43 -41.90
CA ASN A 199 -31.77 55.33 -41.15
C ASN A 199 -31.38 54.79 -39.79
N LEU A 200 -31.84 53.56 -39.44
CA LEU A 200 -31.41 52.86 -38.27
C LEU A 200 -30.35 51.84 -38.65
N VAL A 201 -29.14 52.04 -38.13
CA VAL A 201 -27.98 51.17 -38.36
C VAL A 201 -27.66 50.41 -37.08
N TYR A 202 -27.63 49.10 -37.20
CA TYR A 202 -27.26 48.24 -36.06
C TYR A 202 -25.85 48.51 -35.59
N ASP A 203 -25.62 48.78 -34.29
CA ASP A 203 -24.32 49.01 -33.69
C ASP A 203 -23.88 47.69 -33.04
N GLU A 204 -23.14 46.87 -33.79
CA GLU A 204 -22.69 45.54 -33.39
C GLU A 204 -21.79 45.60 -32.15
N GLU A 205 -20.84 46.55 -32.13
CA GLU A 205 -19.85 46.67 -31.05
C GLU A 205 -20.52 47.01 -29.71
N LYS A 206 -21.45 47.96 -29.70
CA LYS A 206 -22.19 48.34 -28.45
C LYS A 206 -23.20 47.27 -28.04
N SER A 207 -23.83 46.62 -28.99
CA SER A 207 -24.80 45.58 -28.76
C SER A 207 -24.14 44.35 -28.10
N GLU A 208 -23.00 43.88 -28.66
CA GLU A 208 -22.23 42.79 -28.10
C GLU A 208 -21.61 43.14 -26.73
N ALA A 209 -21.09 44.35 -26.57
CA ALA A 209 -20.56 44.80 -25.29
C ALA A 209 -21.63 44.83 -24.20
N ALA A 210 -22.84 45.33 -24.52
CA ALA A 210 -23.93 45.35 -23.58
C ALA A 210 -24.48 43.96 -23.22
N GLN A 211 -24.55 43.05 -24.20
CA GLN A 211 -24.92 41.64 -23.96
C GLN A 211 -23.90 40.96 -23.08
N LYS A 212 -22.61 41.15 -23.35
CA LYS A 212 -21.53 40.60 -22.53
C LYS A 212 -21.52 41.15 -21.10
N ASP A 213 -21.80 42.46 -20.95
CA ASP A 213 -21.89 43.08 -19.63
C ASP A 213 -23.08 42.51 -18.82
N LEU A 214 -24.22 42.33 -19.41
CA LEU A 214 -25.38 41.69 -18.78
C LEU A 214 -25.08 40.26 -18.34
N LEU A 215 -24.45 39.47 -19.20
CA LEU A 215 -24.07 38.09 -18.90
C LEU A 215 -22.97 38.00 -17.84
N SER A 216 -22.07 38.99 -17.80
CA SER A 216 -20.97 39.00 -16.82
C SER A 216 -21.41 39.25 -15.38
N ASN A 217 -22.59 39.86 -15.21
CA ASN A 217 -23.19 40.12 -13.90
C ASN A 217 -23.88 38.91 -13.28
N ILE A 218 -23.98 37.78 -14.00
CA ILE A 218 -24.53 36.54 -13.46
C ILE A 218 -23.58 35.93 -12.47
N SER A 219 -23.97 35.77 -11.21
CA SER A 219 -23.23 35.04 -10.21
C SER A 219 -23.14 33.57 -10.59
N TRP A 220 -21.95 33.03 -10.67
CA TRP A 220 -21.67 31.61 -10.94
C TRP A 220 -21.90 30.70 -9.72
N ALA A 221 -22.16 31.28 -8.51
CA ALA A 221 -22.38 30.57 -7.28
C ALA A 221 -23.68 31.01 -6.58
N ASN A 222 -24.37 30.07 -5.95
CA ASN A 222 -25.57 30.28 -5.14
C ASN A 222 -25.29 30.57 -3.67
N GLY A 223 -24.02 30.55 -3.26
CA GLY A 223 -23.57 30.73 -1.87
C GLY A 223 -22.23 30.08 -1.60
N PHE A 224 -21.87 30.02 -0.32
CA PHE A 224 -20.61 29.43 0.15
C PHE A 224 -20.89 28.45 1.28
N VAL A 225 -20.10 27.38 1.34
CA VAL A 225 -20.02 26.47 2.48
C VAL A 225 -18.73 26.79 3.21
N LEU A 226 -18.80 27.01 4.52
CA LEU A 226 -17.66 27.37 5.35
C LEU A 226 -16.97 26.11 5.89
N ASN A 227 -15.67 26.23 6.15
CA ASN A 227 -14.88 25.17 6.78
C ASN A 227 -15.52 24.72 8.12
N GLY A 228 -15.63 23.40 8.33
CA GLY A 228 -16.28 22.80 9.49
C GLY A 228 -17.82 22.73 9.41
N GLN A 229 -18.46 23.36 8.41
CA GLN A 229 -19.90 23.27 8.24
C GLN A 229 -20.32 21.84 7.85
N LYS A 230 -21.38 21.32 8.52
CA LYS A 230 -21.99 20.04 8.18
C LYS A 230 -22.59 20.12 6.78
N ILE A 231 -22.29 19.12 5.94
CA ILE A 231 -22.88 18.97 4.60
C ILE A 231 -23.98 17.92 4.64
N ILE A 232 -23.66 16.70 5.09
CA ILE A 232 -24.60 15.58 5.15
C ILE A 232 -24.14 14.54 6.16
N ASP A 233 -25.08 13.80 6.76
CA ASP A 233 -24.77 12.72 7.69
C ASP A 233 -25.31 11.37 7.20
N ARG A 234 -24.86 10.29 7.84
CA ARG A 234 -25.22 8.91 7.48
C ARG A 234 -26.73 8.69 7.54
N GLY A 235 -27.30 8.19 6.44
CA GLY A 235 -28.73 7.91 6.32
C GLY A 235 -29.57 9.07 5.85
N GLU A 236 -29.06 10.32 5.81
CA GLU A 236 -29.75 11.45 5.22
C GLU A 236 -29.88 11.25 3.70
N ILE A 237 -31.02 11.65 3.14
CA ILE A 237 -31.25 11.54 1.69
C ILE A 237 -30.54 12.70 1.00
N VAL A 238 -29.80 12.39 -0.06
CA VAL A 238 -29.15 13.40 -0.92
C VAL A 238 -30.24 14.06 -1.75
N ASP A 239 -30.76 15.21 -1.30
CA ASP A 239 -31.66 16.06 -2.07
C ASP A 239 -30.89 16.84 -3.16
N GLU A 240 -31.59 17.58 -3.99
CA GLU A 240 -30.99 18.34 -5.09
C GLU A 240 -30.02 19.43 -4.60
N GLN A 241 -30.31 20.06 -3.46
CA GLN A 241 -29.42 21.07 -2.87
C GLN A 241 -28.15 20.44 -2.35
N THR A 242 -28.28 19.37 -1.59
CA THR A 242 -27.13 18.61 -1.06
C THR A 242 -26.27 18.00 -2.19
N TYR A 243 -26.93 17.54 -3.27
CA TYR A 243 -26.23 17.05 -4.44
C TYR A 243 -25.36 18.15 -5.09
N ASN A 244 -25.91 19.36 -5.26
CA ASN A 244 -25.16 20.50 -5.81
C ASN A 244 -23.99 20.92 -4.89
N ILE A 245 -24.17 20.85 -3.57
CA ILE A 245 -23.10 21.12 -2.61
C ILE A 245 -22.01 20.07 -2.73
N LEU A 246 -22.36 18.78 -2.79
CA LEU A 246 -21.41 17.66 -2.94
C LEU A 246 -20.66 17.72 -4.26
N GLU A 247 -21.33 18.04 -5.35
CA GLU A 247 -20.74 18.22 -6.67
C GLU A 247 -19.79 19.42 -6.70
N SER A 248 -20.16 20.51 -6.05
CA SER A 248 -19.30 21.70 -5.91
C SER A 248 -18.07 21.39 -5.08
N LEU A 249 -18.23 20.66 -3.98
CA LEU A 249 -17.13 20.18 -3.17
C LEU A 249 -16.20 19.28 -4.01
N ARG A 250 -16.75 18.37 -4.83
CA ARG A 250 -15.95 17.51 -5.71
C ARG A 250 -15.10 18.32 -6.69
N LYS A 251 -15.73 19.29 -7.38
CA LYS A 251 -15.03 20.18 -8.34
C LYS A 251 -13.90 20.98 -7.68
N GLU A 252 -14.15 21.51 -6.49
CA GLU A 252 -13.12 22.27 -5.77
C GLU A 252 -12.01 21.37 -5.20
N TRP A 253 -12.37 20.16 -4.77
CA TRP A 253 -11.40 19.15 -4.34
C TRP A 253 -10.47 18.77 -5.49
N GLU A 254 -11.03 18.51 -6.68
CA GLU A 254 -10.24 18.18 -7.88
C GLU A 254 -9.31 19.34 -8.29
N LYS A 255 -9.79 20.59 -8.29
CA LYS A 255 -8.98 21.78 -8.59
C LYS A 255 -7.80 21.95 -7.62
N ARG A 256 -8.03 21.75 -6.31
CA ARG A 256 -6.98 21.85 -5.28
C ARG A 256 -5.97 20.72 -5.40
N SER A 257 -6.44 19.49 -5.66
CA SER A 257 -5.55 18.33 -5.85
C SER A 257 -4.62 18.45 -7.07
N ASP A 258 -4.92 19.32 -8.00
CA ASP A 258 -4.09 19.55 -9.18
C ASP A 258 -2.95 20.55 -8.96
N SER A 259 -2.88 21.22 -7.82
CA SER A 259 -1.78 22.12 -7.53
C SER A 259 -0.47 21.34 -7.35
N VAL A 260 0.52 21.63 -8.20
CA VAL A 260 1.86 20.97 -8.18
C VAL A 260 2.56 21.17 -6.82
N GLN A 261 2.30 22.28 -6.16
CA GLN A 261 2.91 22.60 -4.86
C GLN A 261 2.34 21.73 -3.74
N GLU A 262 1.03 21.54 -3.70
CA GLU A 262 0.36 20.69 -2.70
C GLU A 262 0.77 19.22 -2.87
N LYS A 263 0.82 18.72 -4.12
CA LYS A 263 1.32 17.36 -4.43
C LYS A 263 2.76 17.15 -3.91
N ARG A 264 3.64 18.15 -4.04
CA ARG A 264 5.02 18.06 -3.53
C ARG A 264 5.08 18.04 -2.01
N LEU A 265 4.26 18.83 -1.32
CA LEU A 265 4.20 18.84 0.14
C LEU A 265 3.64 17.53 0.69
N THR A 266 2.58 17.00 0.10
CA THR A 266 2.01 15.70 0.46
C THR A 266 3.04 14.59 0.26
N LEU A 267 3.72 14.57 -0.89
CA LEU A 267 4.78 13.59 -1.17
C LEU A 267 5.93 13.69 -0.15
N ALA A 268 6.37 14.92 0.18
CA ALA A 268 7.41 15.12 1.18
C ALA A 268 6.96 14.64 2.58
N GLY A 269 5.70 14.89 2.96
CA GLY A 269 5.09 14.37 4.18
C GLY A 269 5.03 12.85 4.22
N GLN A 270 4.62 12.21 3.14
CA GLN A 270 4.58 10.75 3.00
C GLN A 270 5.98 10.13 3.11
N ILE A 271 6.97 10.69 2.42
CA ILE A 271 8.38 10.24 2.51
C ILE A 271 8.89 10.37 3.94
N LEU A 272 8.62 11.48 4.61
CA LEU A 272 9.06 11.73 5.99
C LEU A 272 8.38 10.74 6.95
N TYR A 273 7.06 10.55 6.84
CA TYR A 273 6.30 9.62 7.67
C TYR A 273 6.82 8.19 7.56
N VAL A 274 6.86 7.65 6.34
CA VAL A 274 7.35 6.29 6.07
C VAL A 274 8.81 6.15 6.50
N GLY A 275 9.64 7.16 6.20
CA GLY A 275 11.05 7.20 6.54
C GLY A 275 11.30 7.13 8.04
N ILE A 276 10.54 7.86 8.86
CA ILE A 276 10.66 7.85 10.33
C ILE A 276 10.35 6.45 10.89
N PHE A 277 9.23 5.82 10.50
CA PHE A 277 8.88 4.50 11.03
C PHE A 277 9.87 3.42 10.62
N LEU A 278 10.34 3.44 9.38
CA LEU A 278 11.37 2.52 8.91
C LEU A 278 12.70 2.75 9.59
N PHE A 279 13.09 4.00 9.80
CA PHE A 279 14.31 4.35 10.54
C PHE A 279 14.23 3.84 11.98
N CYS A 280 13.12 4.07 12.68
CA CYS A 280 12.91 3.56 14.04
C CYS A 280 12.99 2.03 14.09
N PHE A 281 12.40 1.34 13.11
CA PHE A 281 12.46 -0.11 13.03
C PHE A 281 13.88 -0.62 12.75
N MET A 282 14.63 0.01 11.83
CA MET A 282 16.04 -0.33 11.58
C MET A 282 16.92 -0.06 12.80
N ALA A 283 16.72 1.06 13.49
CA ALA A 283 17.43 1.38 14.73
C ALA A 283 17.13 0.35 15.83
N TYR A 284 15.86 -0.11 15.94
CA TYR A 284 15.52 -1.21 16.84
C TYR A 284 16.32 -2.49 16.49
N LEU A 285 16.39 -2.87 15.21
CA LEU A 285 17.13 -4.06 14.80
C LEU A 285 18.64 -3.90 15.10
N GLU A 286 19.21 -2.75 14.78
CA GLU A 286 20.65 -2.49 15.00
C GLU A 286 21.02 -2.51 16.49
N LEU A 287 20.23 -1.86 17.35
CA LEU A 287 20.54 -1.71 18.76
C LEU A 287 20.20 -2.94 19.59
N PHE A 288 19.13 -3.66 19.26
CA PHE A 288 18.61 -4.75 20.10
C PHE A 288 18.70 -6.13 19.47
N ARG A 289 18.81 -6.19 18.14
CA ARG A 289 18.81 -7.45 17.36
C ARG A 289 19.84 -7.43 16.23
N ALA A 290 21.07 -7.11 16.58
CA ALA A 290 22.19 -7.05 15.65
C ALA A 290 22.38 -8.37 14.87
N ASP A 291 22.05 -9.51 15.48
CA ASP A 291 22.03 -10.83 14.86
C ASP A 291 21.08 -10.93 13.66
N TYR A 292 19.91 -10.30 13.72
CA TYR A 292 18.96 -10.22 12.61
C TYR A 292 19.32 -9.15 11.60
N TYR A 293 19.84 -8.02 12.08
CA TYR A 293 20.25 -6.89 11.26
C TYR A 293 21.39 -7.23 10.30
N GLU A 294 22.30 -8.16 10.70
CA GLU A 294 23.43 -8.60 9.87
C GLU A 294 23.05 -9.73 8.89
N ARG A 295 21.99 -10.47 9.15
CA ARG A 295 21.53 -11.56 8.28
C ARG A 295 20.68 -11.03 7.14
N LYS A 296 21.21 -11.05 5.90
CA LYS A 296 20.49 -10.55 4.71
C LYS A 296 19.12 -11.17 4.52
N GLY A 297 18.98 -12.50 4.67
CA GLY A 297 17.70 -13.18 4.51
C GLY A 297 16.63 -12.71 5.51
N THR A 298 17.01 -12.52 6.78
CA THR A 298 16.11 -12.01 7.82
C THR A 298 15.67 -10.58 7.52
N LEU A 299 16.62 -9.72 7.15
CA LEU A 299 16.32 -8.33 6.80
C LEU A 299 15.38 -8.26 5.58
N THR A 300 15.68 -9.06 4.53
CA THR A 300 14.83 -9.11 3.34
C THR A 300 13.41 -9.57 3.66
N LEU A 301 13.23 -10.62 4.49
CA LEU A 301 11.91 -11.09 4.91
C LEU A 301 11.11 -10.00 5.63
N LEU A 302 11.73 -9.33 6.61
CA LEU A 302 11.07 -8.27 7.38
C LEU A 302 10.65 -7.11 6.47
N PHE A 303 11.53 -6.66 5.58
CA PHE A 303 11.22 -5.57 4.66
C PHE A 303 10.22 -5.99 3.57
N ALA A 304 10.22 -7.24 3.14
CA ALA A 304 9.21 -7.76 2.23
C ALA A 304 7.80 -7.70 2.84
N LEU A 305 7.66 -8.06 4.14
CA LEU A 305 6.39 -7.93 4.86
C LEU A 305 5.98 -6.45 5.04
N ILE A 306 6.96 -5.58 5.37
CA ILE A 306 6.74 -4.14 5.53
C ILE A 306 6.29 -3.48 4.22
N VAL A 307 6.72 -3.97 3.06
CA VAL A 307 6.25 -3.49 1.75
C VAL A 307 4.89 -4.09 1.41
N PHE A 308 4.75 -5.41 1.56
CA PHE A 308 3.57 -6.14 1.09
C PHE A 308 2.27 -5.64 1.70
N PHE A 309 2.20 -5.53 3.03
CA PHE A 309 0.94 -5.18 3.71
C PHE A 309 0.50 -3.73 3.47
N PRO A 310 1.35 -2.69 3.55
CA PRO A 310 0.94 -1.33 3.19
C PRO A 310 0.54 -1.18 1.73
N VAL A 311 1.25 -1.82 0.79
CA VAL A 311 0.87 -1.81 -0.62
C VAL A 311 -0.49 -2.47 -0.83
N LEU A 312 -0.71 -3.65 -0.23
CA LEU A 312 -2.02 -4.33 -0.27
C LEU A 312 -3.13 -3.46 0.32
N SER A 313 -2.86 -2.85 1.48
CA SER A 313 -3.79 -1.92 2.15
C SER A 313 -4.17 -0.74 1.26
N SER A 314 -3.18 -0.09 0.65
CA SER A 314 -3.38 1.03 -0.26
C SER A 314 -4.21 0.65 -1.48
N ILE A 315 -3.91 -0.48 -2.12
CA ILE A 315 -4.66 -0.98 -3.27
C ILE A 315 -6.12 -1.29 -2.88
N MET A 316 -6.34 -1.94 -1.73
CA MET A 316 -7.70 -2.27 -1.28
C MET A 316 -8.54 -1.03 -1.00
N VAL A 317 -7.94 -0.01 -0.39
CA VAL A 317 -8.61 1.27 -0.10
C VAL A 317 -8.87 2.04 -1.40
N GLU A 318 -7.89 2.16 -2.29
CA GLU A 318 -8.02 2.93 -3.54
C GLU A 318 -9.04 2.31 -4.49
N GLN A 319 -9.06 0.99 -4.60
CA GLN A 319 -9.98 0.28 -5.51
C GLN A 319 -11.33 -0.06 -4.87
N ASN A 320 -11.57 0.29 -3.60
CA ASN A 320 -12.80 -0.07 -2.86
C ASN A 320 -13.17 -1.56 -2.99
N LEU A 321 -12.17 -2.45 -3.04
CA LEU A 321 -12.39 -3.87 -3.31
C LEU A 321 -13.18 -4.56 -2.18
N SER A 322 -12.85 -4.23 -0.92
CA SER A 322 -13.51 -4.77 0.27
C SER A 322 -13.08 -3.95 1.50
N SER A 323 -13.61 -4.32 2.68
CA SER A 323 -13.13 -3.73 3.92
C SER A 323 -11.68 -4.15 4.22
N ILE A 324 -10.86 -3.21 4.70
CA ILE A 324 -9.48 -3.47 5.12
C ILE A 324 -9.39 -4.55 6.23
N TYR A 325 -10.46 -4.73 6.99
CA TYR A 325 -10.53 -5.74 8.06
C TYR A 325 -10.57 -7.18 7.57
N VAL A 326 -10.72 -7.42 6.28
CA VAL A 326 -10.55 -8.75 5.65
C VAL A 326 -9.09 -9.16 5.60
N VAL A 327 -8.15 -8.19 5.51
CA VAL A 327 -6.71 -8.48 5.45
C VAL A 327 -6.23 -9.10 6.76
N PRO A 328 -5.59 -10.29 6.72
CA PRO A 328 -5.15 -10.99 7.92
C PRO A 328 -3.83 -10.41 8.47
N PHE A 329 -3.86 -9.20 9.01
CA PHE A 329 -2.67 -8.54 9.56
C PHE A 329 -2.02 -9.33 10.71
N ALA A 330 -2.79 -10.14 11.46
CA ALA A 330 -2.25 -11.04 12.46
C ALA A 330 -1.30 -12.12 11.88
N MET A 331 -1.29 -12.32 10.56
CA MET A 331 -0.32 -13.17 9.87
C MET A 331 1.11 -12.64 9.99
N ILE A 332 1.30 -11.32 10.08
CA ILE A 332 2.61 -10.68 10.25
C ILE A 332 3.33 -11.19 11.50
N PRO A 333 2.76 -11.02 12.70
CA PRO A 333 3.42 -11.48 13.91
C PRO A 333 3.53 -13.01 13.99
N ILE A 334 2.62 -13.77 13.37
CA ILE A 334 2.72 -15.22 13.24
C ILE A 334 3.99 -15.59 12.46
N ILE A 335 4.17 -15.04 11.26
CA ILE A 335 5.34 -15.33 10.41
C ILE A 335 6.63 -14.94 11.12
N VAL A 336 6.68 -13.71 11.64
CA VAL A 336 7.91 -13.21 12.29
C VAL A 336 8.21 -14.01 13.56
N ARG A 337 7.19 -14.38 14.36
CA ARG A 337 7.35 -15.17 15.57
C ARG A 337 7.90 -16.57 15.29
N VAL A 338 7.45 -17.21 14.22
CA VAL A 338 7.88 -18.57 13.86
C VAL A 338 9.36 -18.63 13.47
N PHE A 339 9.86 -17.61 12.75
CA PHE A 339 11.24 -17.59 12.28
C PHE A 339 12.23 -16.86 13.20
N LEU A 340 11.72 -15.90 13.99
CA LEU A 340 12.57 -15.03 14.79
C LEU A 340 12.16 -15.09 16.28
N ASP A 341 11.53 -14.03 16.79
CA ASP A 341 11.11 -13.94 18.20
C ASP A 341 9.90 -13.03 18.41
N SER A 342 9.29 -13.12 19.60
CA SER A 342 8.09 -12.36 19.94
C SER A 342 8.27 -10.85 19.95
N ARG A 343 9.45 -10.35 20.35
CA ARG A 343 9.70 -8.90 20.45
C ARG A 343 9.79 -8.30 19.06
N THR A 344 10.55 -8.95 18.18
CA THR A 344 10.69 -8.53 16.78
C THR A 344 9.34 -8.66 16.05
N ALA A 345 8.56 -9.71 16.32
CA ALA A 345 7.22 -9.91 15.78
C ALA A 345 6.28 -8.76 16.15
N PHE A 346 6.28 -8.34 17.41
CA PHE A 346 5.46 -7.21 17.87
C PHE A 346 5.91 -5.89 17.25
N MET A 347 7.22 -5.60 17.23
CA MET A 347 7.76 -4.37 16.64
C MET A 347 7.47 -4.28 15.13
N ALA A 348 7.66 -5.36 14.38
CA ALA A 348 7.35 -5.41 12.96
C ALA A 348 5.84 -5.21 12.72
N HIS A 349 4.99 -5.87 13.50
CA HIS A 349 3.54 -5.74 13.40
C HIS A 349 3.08 -4.30 13.64
N VAL A 350 3.50 -3.69 14.75
CA VAL A 350 3.13 -2.30 15.07
C VAL A 350 3.62 -1.33 13.98
N THR A 351 4.86 -1.49 13.51
CA THR A 351 5.39 -0.66 12.42
C THR A 351 4.52 -0.75 11.16
N ILE A 352 4.14 -1.96 10.75
CA ILE A 352 3.30 -2.18 9.56
C ILE A 352 1.90 -1.59 9.76
N ILE A 353 1.28 -1.81 10.94
CA ILE A 353 -0.04 -1.26 11.24
C ILE A 353 -0.05 0.26 11.20
N LEU A 354 0.98 0.91 11.76
CA LEU A 354 1.12 2.36 11.71
C LEU A 354 1.32 2.86 10.27
N LEU A 355 2.10 2.16 9.45
CA LEU A 355 2.24 2.50 8.03
C LEU A 355 0.93 2.34 7.25
N CYS A 356 0.15 1.29 7.54
CA CYS A 356 -1.15 1.09 6.90
C CYS A 356 -2.21 2.11 7.35
N SER A 357 -2.13 2.59 8.59
CA SER A 357 -3.14 3.49 9.17
C SER A 357 -3.27 4.83 8.45
N ILE A 358 -2.22 5.31 7.79
CA ILE A 358 -2.22 6.58 7.04
C ILE A 358 -3.21 6.57 5.87
N THR A 359 -3.52 5.39 5.33
CA THR A 359 -4.44 5.24 4.20
C THR A 359 -5.91 5.19 4.62
N LEU A 360 -6.19 5.17 5.92
CA LEU A 360 -7.50 4.89 6.47
C LEU A 360 -8.19 6.14 7.02
N ARG A 361 -9.51 6.17 6.87
CA ARG A 361 -10.35 7.26 7.38
C ARG A 361 -10.50 7.23 8.91
N PHE A 362 -10.55 6.03 9.52
CA PHE A 362 -10.67 5.81 10.96
C PHE A 362 -9.45 5.06 11.50
N PRO A 363 -8.29 5.72 11.57
CA PRO A 363 -7.03 5.05 11.93
C PRO A 363 -7.03 4.53 13.37
N HIS A 364 -7.71 5.20 14.31
CA HIS A 364 -7.71 4.82 15.73
C HIS A 364 -8.33 3.45 15.97
N GLU A 365 -9.55 3.21 15.43
CA GLU A 365 -10.23 1.93 15.54
C GLU A 365 -9.38 0.82 14.92
N PHE A 366 -8.86 1.05 13.71
CA PHE A 366 -8.01 0.10 13.03
C PHE A 366 -6.76 -0.26 13.85
N ILE A 367 -6.01 0.75 14.34
CA ILE A 367 -4.79 0.51 15.13
C ILE A 367 -5.10 -0.32 16.37
N LEU A 368 -6.14 0.04 17.12
CA LEU A 368 -6.50 -0.68 18.35
C LEU A 368 -6.86 -2.13 18.07
N LEU A 369 -7.73 -2.38 17.09
CA LEU A 369 -8.13 -3.72 16.70
C LEU A 369 -6.94 -4.56 16.24
N GLN A 370 -6.08 -4.02 15.37
CA GLN A 370 -4.95 -4.76 14.82
C GLN A 370 -3.85 -5.02 15.85
N VAL A 371 -3.52 -4.05 16.70
CA VAL A 371 -2.49 -4.22 17.74
C VAL A 371 -2.90 -5.31 18.72
N VAL A 372 -4.16 -5.31 19.18
CA VAL A 372 -4.67 -6.34 20.10
C VAL A 372 -4.67 -7.71 19.43
N ALA A 373 -5.16 -7.80 18.18
CA ALA A 373 -5.15 -9.06 17.41
C ALA A 373 -3.73 -9.62 17.23
N GLY A 374 -2.75 -8.74 16.95
CA GLY A 374 -1.33 -9.12 16.85
C GLY A 374 -0.75 -9.61 18.18
N MET A 375 -1.06 -8.97 19.30
CA MET A 375 -0.67 -9.45 20.63
C MET A 375 -1.25 -10.83 20.92
N VAL A 376 -2.54 -11.00 20.67
CA VAL A 376 -3.25 -12.28 20.86
C VAL A 376 -2.63 -13.38 20.00
N ALA A 377 -2.29 -13.08 18.74
CA ALA A 377 -1.61 -14.02 17.85
C ALA A 377 -0.24 -14.44 18.41
N ILE A 378 0.56 -13.50 18.93
CA ILE A 378 1.86 -13.79 19.54
C ILE A 378 1.70 -14.68 20.77
N TYR A 379 0.74 -14.38 21.66
CA TYR A 379 0.53 -15.16 22.88
C TYR A 379 -0.04 -16.55 22.60
N SER A 380 -0.94 -16.68 21.64
CA SER A 380 -1.54 -17.95 21.23
C SER A 380 -0.51 -18.92 20.62
N LEU A 381 0.53 -18.38 19.94
CA LEU A 381 1.60 -19.15 19.30
C LEU A 381 2.89 -19.16 20.13
N ARG A 382 2.83 -19.59 21.38
CA ARG A 382 4.01 -19.64 22.24
C ARG A 382 5.09 -20.58 21.68
N GLU A 383 4.70 -21.73 21.18
CA GLU A 383 5.57 -22.70 20.47
C GLU A 383 4.75 -23.34 19.35
N LEU A 384 5.11 -23.08 18.09
CA LEU A 384 4.43 -23.70 16.96
C LEU A 384 5.05 -25.09 16.70
N SER A 385 4.52 -26.10 17.36
CA SER A 385 4.94 -27.50 17.19
C SER A 385 3.92 -28.37 16.47
N GLN A 386 2.67 -27.92 16.36
CA GLN A 386 1.57 -28.67 15.75
C GLN A 386 0.72 -27.78 14.83
N ARG A 387 0.22 -28.38 13.73
CA ARG A 387 -0.67 -27.69 12.78
C ARG A 387 -1.97 -27.19 13.41
N SER A 388 -2.49 -27.93 14.39
CA SER A 388 -3.72 -27.57 15.13
C SER A 388 -3.63 -26.27 15.91
N GLN A 389 -2.42 -25.83 16.26
CA GLN A 389 -2.21 -24.58 16.99
C GLN A 389 -2.57 -23.36 16.13
N LEU A 390 -2.36 -23.40 14.81
CA LEU A 390 -2.76 -22.32 13.91
C LEU A 390 -4.29 -22.17 13.84
N LEU A 391 -5.03 -23.29 13.80
CA LEU A 391 -6.49 -23.24 13.85
C LEU A 391 -6.99 -22.60 15.13
N ARG A 392 -6.42 -23.02 16.28
CA ARG A 392 -6.72 -22.42 17.58
C ARG A 392 -6.39 -20.92 17.60
N THR A 393 -5.23 -20.53 17.06
CA THR A 393 -4.83 -19.13 17.00
C THR A 393 -5.78 -18.31 16.13
N ALA A 394 -6.17 -18.80 14.95
CA ALA A 394 -7.13 -18.14 14.07
C ALA A 394 -8.49 -17.91 14.79
N LEU A 395 -8.96 -18.92 15.53
CA LEU A 395 -10.20 -18.80 16.31
C LEU A 395 -10.08 -17.76 17.43
N VAL A 396 -8.99 -17.77 18.19
CA VAL A 396 -8.77 -16.83 19.29
C VAL A 396 -8.59 -15.39 18.76
N VAL A 397 -7.92 -15.21 17.63
CA VAL A 397 -7.80 -13.91 16.95
C VAL A 397 -9.18 -13.42 16.47
N PHE A 398 -9.98 -14.27 15.86
CA PHE A 398 -11.36 -13.93 15.48
C PHE A 398 -12.20 -13.49 16.68
N ILE A 399 -12.16 -14.25 17.78
CA ILE A 399 -12.88 -13.90 19.01
C ILE A 399 -12.39 -12.56 19.57
N SER A 400 -11.08 -12.31 19.54
CA SER A 400 -10.51 -11.03 20.02
C SER A 400 -10.98 -9.83 19.21
N TYR A 401 -11.05 -9.96 17.88
CA TYR A 401 -11.64 -8.93 17.01
C TYR A 401 -13.11 -8.69 17.35
N ALA A 402 -13.89 -9.77 17.43
CA ALA A 402 -15.32 -9.69 17.69
C ALA A 402 -15.63 -9.02 19.04
N LEU A 403 -14.93 -9.43 20.11
CA LEU A 403 -15.12 -8.87 21.45
C LEU A 403 -14.70 -7.40 21.54
N LEU A 404 -13.54 -7.06 20.98
CA LEU A 404 -13.04 -5.69 21.03
C LEU A 404 -13.89 -4.74 20.19
N TYR A 405 -14.32 -5.18 19.00
CA TYR A 405 -15.22 -4.41 18.17
C TYR A 405 -16.59 -4.24 18.81
N PHE A 406 -17.15 -5.28 19.43
CA PHE A 406 -18.38 -5.20 20.20
C PHE A 406 -18.27 -4.18 21.35
N ALA A 407 -17.17 -4.19 22.10
CA ALA A 407 -16.92 -3.21 23.14
C ALA A 407 -16.85 -1.78 22.56
N PHE A 408 -16.25 -1.62 21.37
CA PHE A 408 -16.19 -0.34 20.66
C PHE A 408 -17.59 0.16 20.27
N GLU A 409 -18.43 -0.74 19.72
CA GLU A 409 -19.81 -0.40 19.37
C GLU A 409 -20.63 -0.01 20.62
N LEU A 410 -20.48 -0.73 21.74
CA LEU A 410 -21.17 -0.40 23.01
C LEU A 410 -20.77 0.99 23.57
N ILE A 411 -19.56 1.47 23.29
CA ILE A 411 -19.11 2.79 23.73
C ILE A 411 -19.69 3.91 22.86
N HIS A 412 -19.93 3.65 21.57
CA HIS A 412 -20.29 4.68 20.60
C HIS A 412 -21.76 4.66 20.16
N GLU A 413 -22.46 3.54 20.33
CA GLU A 413 -23.87 3.36 19.92
C GLU A 413 -24.74 3.10 21.15
N ASP A 414 -25.75 3.93 21.32
CA ASP A 414 -26.73 3.79 22.42
C ASP A 414 -27.77 2.68 22.17
N ASP A 415 -27.80 2.09 20.97
CA ASP A 415 -28.84 1.16 20.51
C ASP A 415 -28.25 -0.11 19.91
N LEU A 416 -28.44 -1.24 20.59
CA LEU A 416 -27.94 -2.57 20.18
C LEU A 416 -28.53 -3.06 18.84
N THR A 417 -29.64 -2.47 18.37
CA THR A 417 -30.24 -2.84 17.08
C THR A 417 -29.47 -2.29 15.88
N LYS A 418 -28.58 -1.32 16.12
CA LYS A 418 -27.77 -0.65 15.07
C LYS A 418 -26.40 -1.26 14.86
N LEU A 419 -26.11 -2.38 15.54
CA LEU A 419 -24.82 -3.06 15.43
C LEU A 419 -24.46 -3.43 13.98
N ASN A 420 -23.23 -3.14 13.58
CA ASN A 420 -22.75 -3.41 12.21
C ASN A 420 -22.34 -4.89 12.05
N THR A 421 -23.31 -5.75 11.79
CA THR A 421 -23.07 -7.20 11.60
C THR A 421 -22.11 -7.54 10.48
N ARG A 422 -21.91 -6.66 9.49
CA ARG A 422 -20.96 -6.89 8.38
C ARG A 422 -19.51 -6.96 8.86
N MET A 423 -19.17 -6.24 9.92
CA MET A 423 -17.81 -6.27 10.46
C MET A 423 -17.43 -7.66 10.99
N TYR A 424 -18.37 -8.36 11.64
CA TYR A 424 -18.14 -9.72 12.12
C TYR A 424 -17.92 -10.71 10.98
N ILE A 425 -18.58 -10.50 9.83
CA ILE A 425 -18.32 -11.29 8.61
C ILE A 425 -16.89 -11.04 8.11
N TYR A 426 -16.42 -9.80 8.10
CA TYR A 426 -15.04 -9.49 7.70
C TYR A 426 -14.02 -10.13 8.64
N PHE A 427 -14.26 -10.12 9.95
CA PHE A 427 -13.40 -10.80 10.93
C PHE A 427 -13.41 -12.33 10.76
N MET A 428 -14.54 -12.92 10.40
CA MET A 428 -14.62 -14.35 10.09
C MET A 428 -13.80 -14.70 8.85
N ILE A 429 -13.92 -13.91 7.77
CA ILE A 429 -13.10 -14.08 6.56
C ILE A 429 -11.61 -13.93 6.88
N ASN A 430 -11.25 -12.92 7.68
CA ASN A 430 -9.88 -12.71 8.17
C ASN A 430 -9.36 -13.95 8.90
N GLY A 431 -10.14 -14.53 9.81
CA GLY A 431 -9.79 -15.76 10.54
C GLY A 431 -9.57 -16.95 9.60
N ILE A 432 -10.39 -17.10 8.56
CA ILE A 432 -10.22 -18.15 7.54
C ILE A 432 -8.92 -17.91 6.75
N LEU A 433 -8.66 -16.66 6.33
CA LEU A 433 -7.44 -16.30 5.60
C LEU A 433 -6.18 -16.52 6.46
N LEU A 434 -6.28 -16.39 7.78
CA LEU A 434 -5.17 -16.64 8.69
C LEU A 434 -4.69 -18.11 8.64
N LEU A 435 -5.54 -19.06 8.28
CA LEU A 435 -5.16 -20.47 8.09
C LEU A 435 -4.18 -20.66 6.93
N PHE A 436 -4.18 -19.77 5.96
CA PHE A 436 -3.20 -19.77 4.87
C PHE A 436 -1.78 -19.39 5.34
N ALA A 437 -1.61 -18.96 6.59
CA ALA A 437 -0.28 -18.78 7.17
C ALA A 437 0.57 -20.06 7.07
N TYR A 438 -0.04 -21.26 7.24
CA TYR A 438 0.71 -22.51 7.20
C TYR A 438 1.40 -22.80 5.86
N PRO A 439 0.68 -22.85 4.73
CA PRO A 439 1.34 -23.04 3.44
C PRO A 439 2.29 -21.88 3.09
N LEU A 440 2.00 -20.67 3.56
CA LEU A 440 2.87 -19.52 3.35
C LEU A 440 4.19 -19.67 4.13
N LEU A 441 4.16 -20.17 5.38
CA LEU A 441 5.36 -20.45 6.15
C LEU A 441 6.28 -21.43 5.41
N PHE A 442 5.75 -22.51 4.86
CA PHE A 442 6.52 -23.47 4.06
C PHE A 442 7.17 -22.80 2.83
N LEU A 443 6.42 -21.94 2.14
CA LEU A 443 6.95 -21.20 0.99
C LEU A 443 8.10 -20.26 1.41
N LEU A 444 7.92 -19.54 2.50
CA LEU A 444 8.93 -18.61 3.05
C LEU A 444 10.19 -19.35 3.53
N GLU A 445 10.06 -20.53 4.15
CA GLU A 445 11.19 -21.39 4.49
C GLU A 445 12.04 -21.71 3.25
N LYS A 446 11.37 -22.09 2.16
CA LYS A 446 12.06 -22.46 0.92
C LYS A 446 12.73 -21.27 0.25
N ILE A 447 12.09 -20.09 0.25
CA ILE A 447 12.62 -18.88 -0.40
C ILE A 447 13.79 -18.28 0.39
N PHE A 448 13.63 -18.16 1.71
CA PHE A 448 14.60 -17.46 2.56
C PHE A 448 15.60 -18.39 3.25
N GLY A 449 15.46 -19.71 3.11
CA GLY A 449 16.35 -20.70 3.72
C GLY A 449 16.23 -20.77 5.24
N PHE A 450 15.08 -20.38 5.82
CA PHE A 450 14.80 -20.56 7.24
C PHE A 450 14.36 -22.01 7.52
N THR A 451 14.37 -22.37 8.80
CA THR A 451 13.83 -23.65 9.27
C THR A 451 12.98 -23.37 10.49
N SER A 452 11.68 -23.67 10.41
CA SER A 452 10.77 -23.51 11.54
C SER A 452 10.82 -24.71 12.49
N ASP A 453 10.32 -24.49 13.70
CA ASP A 453 10.17 -25.58 14.66
C ASP A 453 9.23 -26.69 14.17
N VAL A 454 8.23 -26.34 13.29
CA VAL A 454 7.36 -27.34 12.66
C VAL A 454 8.16 -28.30 11.77
N THR A 455 9.00 -27.74 10.90
CA THR A 455 9.88 -28.54 10.04
C THR A 455 10.83 -29.41 10.88
N LEU A 456 11.37 -28.86 11.96
CA LEU A 456 12.24 -29.65 12.89
C LEU A 456 11.46 -30.78 13.58
N VAL A 457 10.21 -30.56 14.00
CA VAL A 457 9.35 -31.58 14.58
C VAL A 457 9.02 -32.66 13.54
N GLU A 458 8.68 -32.28 12.30
CA GLU A 458 8.41 -33.23 11.22
C GLU A 458 9.66 -34.07 10.90
N LEU A 459 10.85 -33.47 10.85
CA LEU A 459 12.12 -34.17 10.65
C LEU A 459 12.48 -35.09 11.82
N SER A 460 12.12 -34.73 13.08
CA SER A 460 12.42 -35.56 14.25
C SER A 460 11.44 -36.73 14.44
N ASN A 461 10.46 -36.88 13.54
CA ASN A 461 9.59 -38.04 13.57
C ASN A 461 10.39 -39.30 13.13
N ILE A 462 10.45 -40.28 14.01
CA ILE A 462 11.16 -41.56 13.76
C ILE A 462 10.64 -42.35 12.56
N ASN A 463 9.40 -42.08 12.12
CA ASN A 463 8.81 -42.66 10.92
C ASN A 463 9.23 -41.94 9.63
N ASN A 464 10.05 -40.88 9.73
CA ASN A 464 10.63 -40.24 8.56
C ASN A 464 11.43 -41.28 7.75
N SER A 465 11.31 -41.23 6.42
CA SER A 465 11.90 -42.23 5.53
C SER A 465 13.39 -42.47 5.76
N LEU A 466 14.18 -41.39 5.98
CA LEU A 466 15.64 -41.47 6.19
C LEU A 466 15.97 -42.04 7.58
N LEU A 467 15.26 -41.64 8.64
CA LEU A 467 15.47 -42.20 9.98
C LEU A 467 15.02 -43.66 10.07
N ARG A 468 13.99 -44.04 9.35
CA ARG A 468 13.54 -45.41 9.24
C ARG A 468 14.59 -46.28 8.50
N GLU A 469 15.12 -45.80 7.37
CA GLU A 469 16.20 -46.45 6.64
C GLU A 469 17.44 -46.62 7.56
N MET A 470 17.79 -45.59 8.35
CA MET A 470 18.89 -45.67 9.31
C MET A 470 18.63 -46.72 10.38
N SER A 471 17.38 -46.87 10.86
CA SER A 471 17.04 -47.89 11.86
C SER A 471 17.16 -49.33 11.32
N GLU A 472 16.99 -49.52 10.00
CA GLU A 472 17.10 -50.80 9.33
C GLU A 472 18.58 -51.15 8.96
N VAL A 473 19.34 -50.15 8.46
CA VAL A 473 20.70 -50.35 7.93
C VAL A 473 21.78 -50.25 9.04
N ALA A 474 21.60 -49.30 9.97
CA ALA A 474 22.54 -49.03 11.06
C ALA A 474 21.86 -48.90 12.42
N PRO A 475 21.24 -49.99 12.94
CA PRO A 475 20.38 -49.94 14.14
C PRO A 475 21.14 -49.45 15.40
N GLY A 476 22.42 -49.75 15.54
CA GLY A 476 23.22 -49.26 16.68
C GLY A 476 23.43 -47.75 16.62
N THR A 477 23.70 -47.18 15.41
CA THR A 477 23.81 -45.75 15.20
C THR A 477 22.48 -45.04 15.43
N PHE A 478 21.34 -45.64 14.99
CA PHE A 478 20.02 -45.10 15.25
C PHE A 478 19.71 -44.99 16.75
N GLN A 479 20.00 -46.05 17.52
CA GLN A 479 19.82 -46.08 18.98
C GLN A 479 20.71 -45.02 19.70
N HIS A 480 21.95 -44.92 19.29
CA HIS A 480 22.89 -43.91 19.75
C HIS A 480 22.33 -42.49 19.47
N SER A 481 21.93 -42.22 18.23
CA SER A 481 21.40 -40.91 17.84
C SER A 481 20.12 -40.55 18.63
N LEU A 482 19.26 -41.53 18.96
CA LEU A 482 18.07 -41.32 19.75
C LEU A 482 18.36 -40.95 21.20
N GLN A 483 19.31 -41.66 21.85
CA GLN A 483 19.79 -41.36 23.20
C GLN A 483 20.45 -39.99 23.25
N MET A 484 21.30 -39.69 22.28
CA MET A 484 21.95 -38.40 22.09
C MET A 484 20.98 -37.27 21.94
N ALA A 485 19.92 -37.45 21.12
CA ALA A 485 18.88 -36.46 20.92
C ALA A 485 18.19 -36.04 22.22
N ASN A 486 17.95 -37.02 23.12
CA ASN A 486 17.33 -36.74 24.42
C ASN A 486 18.29 -36.00 25.36
N LEU A 487 19.55 -36.46 25.45
CA LEU A 487 20.58 -35.88 26.32
C LEU A 487 20.91 -34.45 25.91
N ALA A 488 21.23 -34.26 24.62
CA ALA A 488 21.63 -32.97 24.08
C ALA A 488 20.49 -31.95 24.11
N ALA A 489 19.22 -32.37 23.82
CA ALA A 489 18.06 -31.48 23.89
C ALA A 489 17.79 -31.01 25.32
N ALA A 490 17.95 -31.89 26.33
CA ALA A 490 17.80 -31.50 27.74
C ALA A 490 18.86 -30.47 28.15
N ALA A 491 20.12 -30.65 27.72
CA ALA A 491 21.20 -29.70 27.99
C ALA A 491 20.97 -28.35 27.29
N ALA A 492 20.57 -28.36 26.01
CA ALA A 492 20.27 -27.14 25.27
C ALA A 492 19.15 -26.35 25.93
N ASN A 493 18.07 -27.03 26.37
CA ASN A 493 16.97 -26.38 27.07
C ASN A 493 17.43 -25.68 28.36
N LYS A 494 18.30 -26.33 29.13
CA LYS A 494 18.80 -25.81 30.42
C LYS A 494 19.62 -24.53 30.28
N ILE A 495 20.34 -24.37 29.16
CA ILE A 495 21.16 -23.20 28.86
C ILE A 495 20.44 -22.17 27.95
N GLY A 496 19.12 -22.34 27.71
CA GLY A 496 18.31 -21.45 26.87
C GLY A 496 18.60 -21.56 25.37
N GLY A 497 19.16 -22.68 24.91
CA GLY A 497 19.32 -23.02 23.50
C GLY A 497 18.05 -23.62 22.90
N LYS A 498 18.03 -23.79 21.56
CA LYS A 498 16.90 -24.35 20.81
C LYS A 498 16.89 -25.89 20.93
N SER A 499 16.20 -26.42 21.95
CA SER A 499 16.16 -27.86 22.25
C SER A 499 15.68 -28.71 21.09
N GLN A 500 14.63 -28.27 20.36
CA GLN A 500 14.10 -29.00 19.20
C GLN A 500 15.13 -29.07 18.05
N LEU A 501 15.88 -27.98 17.81
CA LEU A 501 16.95 -27.95 16.82
C LEU A 501 18.07 -28.95 17.16
N VAL A 502 18.52 -28.97 18.43
CA VAL A 502 19.53 -29.91 18.90
C VAL A 502 19.04 -31.35 18.81
N ARG A 503 17.78 -31.58 19.22
CA ARG A 503 17.17 -32.92 19.11
C ARG A 503 17.18 -33.43 17.67
N THR A 504 16.73 -32.58 16.73
CA THR A 504 16.69 -32.95 15.31
C THR A 504 18.12 -33.12 14.75
N GLY A 505 19.04 -32.18 15.05
CA GLY A 505 20.42 -32.29 14.66
C GLY A 505 21.11 -33.57 15.15
N ALA A 506 20.83 -33.96 16.40
CA ALA A 506 21.35 -35.20 16.98
C ALA A 506 20.81 -36.47 16.29
N LEU A 507 19.54 -36.47 15.83
CA LEU A 507 19.00 -37.61 15.09
C LEU A 507 19.71 -37.86 13.74
N TYR A 508 20.23 -36.81 13.13
CA TYR A 508 20.80 -36.85 11.78
C TYR A 508 22.34 -36.74 11.74
N HIS A 509 23.01 -36.43 12.86
CA HIS A 509 24.45 -36.11 12.83
C HIS A 509 25.32 -37.23 12.24
N ASP A 510 24.92 -38.46 12.44
CA ASP A 510 25.63 -39.69 12.11
C ASP A 510 25.04 -40.50 10.96
N ILE A 511 24.15 -39.92 10.13
CA ILE A 511 23.49 -40.64 9.01
C ILE A 511 24.49 -41.22 8.01
N GLY A 512 25.69 -40.64 7.92
CA GLY A 512 26.74 -41.12 7.00
C GLY A 512 27.28 -42.49 7.37
N LYS A 513 27.11 -42.93 8.63
CA LYS A 513 27.52 -44.29 9.07
C LYS A 513 26.71 -45.40 8.36
N MET A 514 25.55 -45.05 7.79
CA MET A 514 24.72 -45.97 6.97
C MET A 514 25.48 -46.48 5.72
N VAL A 515 26.47 -45.79 5.23
CA VAL A 515 27.25 -46.20 4.02
C VAL A 515 28.14 -47.38 4.33
N ASN A 516 28.75 -47.40 5.52
CA ASN A 516 29.68 -48.46 5.94
C ASN A 516 29.42 -48.85 7.42
N PRO A 517 28.26 -49.36 7.78
CA PRO A 517 27.83 -49.51 9.19
C PRO A 517 28.74 -50.45 9.98
N ALA A 518 29.24 -51.51 9.39
CA ALA A 518 30.11 -52.53 10.05
C ALA A 518 31.44 -51.98 10.61
N PHE A 519 31.89 -50.83 10.11
CA PHE A 519 33.13 -50.19 10.62
C PHE A 519 32.91 -49.44 11.94
N PHE A 520 31.67 -49.17 12.33
CA PHE A 520 31.35 -48.46 13.58
C PHE A 520 30.98 -49.45 14.67
N THR A 521 31.61 -49.32 15.83
CA THR A 521 31.54 -50.29 16.94
C THR A 521 30.10 -50.59 17.40
N GLU A 522 29.22 -49.61 17.37
CA GLU A 522 27.83 -49.75 17.75
C GLU A 522 27.00 -50.65 16.81
N ASN A 523 27.46 -50.86 15.57
CA ASN A 523 26.80 -51.73 14.57
C ASN A 523 27.56 -53.04 14.33
N GLN A 524 28.72 -53.27 14.97
CA GLN A 524 29.52 -54.49 14.75
C GLN A 524 28.82 -55.73 15.34
N SER A 525 28.78 -56.81 14.55
CA SER A 525 28.32 -58.13 14.96
C SER A 525 29.43 -59.17 14.70
N GLY A 526 30.36 -59.26 15.64
CA GLY A 526 31.35 -60.36 15.71
C GLY A 526 32.66 -60.14 14.99
N VAL A 527 32.72 -59.62 13.79
CA VAL A 527 33.98 -59.37 13.02
C VAL A 527 34.28 -57.89 12.94
N ASN A 528 35.46 -57.50 13.39
CA ASN A 528 35.94 -56.11 13.26
C ASN A 528 36.66 -55.93 11.91
N PRO A 529 36.07 -55.19 10.92
CA PRO A 529 36.66 -55.00 9.58
C PRO A 529 37.94 -54.18 9.59
N HIS A 530 38.20 -53.39 10.64
CA HIS A 530 39.44 -52.61 10.77
C HIS A 530 40.69 -53.46 10.90
N LYS A 531 40.58 -54.77 11.29
CA LYS A 531 41.70 -55.69 11.39
C LYS A 531 42.43 -55.97 10.06
N SER A 532 41.74 -55.76 8.94
CA SER A 532 42.27 -55.95 7.59
C SER A 532 42.79 -54.64 6.94
N LEU A 533 42.69 -53.52 7.63
CA LEU A 533 43.12 -52.22 7.14
C LEU A 533 44.28 -51.65 7.94
N SER A 534 45.09 -50.77 7.32
CA SER A 534 46.02 -49.93 8.07
C SER A 534 45.28 -48.92 8.96
N TYR A 535 45.95 -48.39 9.98
CA TYR A 535 45.38 -47.37 10.85
C TYR A 535 45.00 -46.11 10.09
N GLU A 536 45.78 -45.72 9.06
CA GLU A 536 45.47 -44.60 8.17
C GLU A 536 44.18 -44.86 7.37
N GLN A 537 44.08 -46.05 6.74
CA GLN A 537 42.87 -46.46 6.00
C GLN A 537 41.65 -46.52 6.90
N SER A 538 41.79 -47.06 8.10
CA SER A 538 40.76 -47.13 9.13
C SER A 538 40.29 -45.74 9.55
N ALA A 539 41.22 -44.81 9.77
CA ALA A 539 40.91 -43.43 10.08
C ALA A 539 40.10 -42.72 8.95
N GLN A 540 40.52 -42.96 7.70
CA GLN A 540 39.81 -42.38 6.54
C GLN A 540 38.39 -42.90 6.39
N VAL A 541 38.13 -44.20 6.65
CA VAL A 541 36.80 -44.78 6.66
C VAL A 541 35.92 -44.15 7.73
N ILE A 542 36.47 -43.95 8.94
CA ILE A 542 35.74 -43.27 10.02
C ILE A 542 35.46 -41.83 9.66
N ILE A 543 36.46 -41.07 9.15
CA ILE A 543 36.31 -39.66 8.80
C ILE A 543 35.28 -39.48 7.66
N SER A 544 35.20 -40.44 6.73
CA SER A 544 34.32 -40.34 5.56
C SER A 544 32.82 -40.24 5.90
N HIS A 545 32.39 -40.68 7.12
CA HIS A 545 30.97 -40.59 7.48
C HIS A 545 30.44 -39.14 7.46
N ILE A 546 31.29 -38.12 7.69
CA ILE A 546 30.93 -36.72 7.60
C ILE A 546 30.52 -36.36 6.16
N THR A 547 31.42 -36.70 5.20
CA THR A 547 31.20 -36.39 3.78
C THR A 547 30.05 -37.21 3.19
N ASP A 548 29.89 -38.44 3.58
CA ASP A 548 28.82 -39.32 3.15
C ASP A 548 27.48 -38.92 3.78
N GLY A 549 27.50 -38.49 5.04
CA GLY A 549 26.34 -37.88 5.72
C GLY A 549 25.84 -36.62 5.03
N LEU A 550 26.77 -35.75 4.62
CA LEU A 550 26.41 -34.54 3.88
C LEU A 550 25.80 -34.87 2.50
N LYS A 551 26.32 -35.86 1.77
CA LYS A 551 25.75 -36.34 0.50
C LYS A 551 24.32 -36.88 0.69
N LEU A 552 24.09 -37.69 1.72
CA LEU A 552 22.76 -38.20 2.08
C LEU A 552 21.85 -37.07 2.46
N ALA A 553 22.32 -36.10 3.26
CA ALA A 553 21.54 -34.92 3.64
C ALA A 553 21.16 -34.05 2.44
N GLU A 554 22.00 -33.95 1.41
CA GLU A 554 21.68 -33.28 0.16
C GLU A 554 20.65 -34.03 -0.67
N LYS A 555 20.83 -35.33 -0.83
CA LYS A 555 19.90 -36.20 -1.54
C LYS A 555 18.48 -36.14 -0.97
N HIS A 556 18.37 -36.06 0.35
CA HIS A 556 17.09 -35.97 1.06
C HIS A 556 16.63 -34.53 1.36
N ASN A 557 17.29 -33.51 0.77
CA ASN A 557 16.95 -32.09 0.93
C ASN A 557 16.85 -31.63 2.39
N LEU A 558 17.71 -32.14 3.27
CA LEU A 558 17.72 -31.69 4.65
C LEU A 558 18.11 -30.18 4.75
N PRO A 559 17.50 -29.43 5.69
CA PRO A 559 17.84 -28.03 5.91
C PRO A 559 19.32 -27.83 6.22
N LYS A 560 19.86 -26.66 5.81
CA LYS A 560 21.25 -26.31 6.05
C LYS A 560 21.65 -26.45 7.52
N VAL A 561 20.78 -26.00 8.45
CA VAL A 561 21.04 -26.07 9.89
C VAL A 561 21.28 -27.52 10.37
N ILE A 562 20.66 -28.53 9.74
CA ILE A 562 20.87 -29.94 10.05
C ILE A 562 22.18 -30.43 9.43
N LYS A 563 22.50 -30.02 8.21
CA LYS A 563 23.81 -30.31 7.58
C LYS A 563 24.97 -29.74 8.39
N ASP A 564 24.77 -28.56 9.01
CA ASP A 564 25.77 -27.94 9.88
C ASP A 564 26.08 -28.83 11.11
N PHE A 565 25.08 -29.54 11.69
CA PHE A 565 25.32 -30.51 12.76
C PHE A 565 26.16 -31.70 12.27
N ILE A 566 25.88 -32.25 11.08
CA ILE A 566 26.65 -33.34 10.47
C ILE A 566 28.12 -32.92 10.31
N SER A 567 28.38 -31.70 9.86
CA SER A 567 29.72 -31.22 9.59
C SER A 567 30.52 -30.85 10.86
N THR A 568 29.83 -30.43 11.95
CA THR A 568 30.48 -29.80 13.11
C THR A 568 30.63 -30.70 14.33
N HIS A 569 29.94 -31.87 14.43
CA HIS A 569 29.84 -32.65 15.65
C HIS A 569 31.21 -33.22 16.11
N HIS A 570 32.17 -33.41 15.19
CA HIS A 570 33.54 -33.74 15.51
C HIS A 570 34.52 -32.57 15.34
N GLY A 571 34.05 -31.45 14.78
CA GLY A 571 34.88 -30.27 14.48
C GLY A 571 36.12 -30.64 13.66
N ARG A 572 37.27 -30.11 14.05
CA ARG A 572 38.60 -30.46 13.53
C ARG A 572 39.38 -31.41 14.48
N GLY A 573 38.64 -32.26 15.18
CA GLY A 573 39.24 -33.27 16.05
C GLY A 573 40.08 -34.30 15.31
N LEU A 574 40.86 -35.04 16.07
CA LEU A 574 41.64 -36.19 15.57
C LEU A 574 40.92 -37.50 15.88
N THR A 575 41.04 -38.47 14.98
CA THR A 575 40.71 -39.87 15.26
C THR A 575 41.80 -40.45 16.17
N LYS A 576 41.78 -40.04 17.47
CA LYS A 576 42.87 -40.19 18.43
C LYS A 576 43.36 -41.62 18.55
N TYR A 577 42.48 -42.62 18.54
CA TYR A 577 42.89 -44.04 18.61
C TYR A 577 43.77 -44.44 17.44
N PHE A 578 43.35 -44.18 16.23
CA PHE A 578 44.15 -44.56 15.04
C PHE A 578 45.43 -43.74 14.91
N TYR A 579 45.38 -42.45 15.25
CA TYR A 579 46.55 -41.58 15.24
C TYR A 579 47.62 -42.06 16.24
N ILE A 580 47.24 -42.38 17.49
CA ILE A 580 48.17 -42.86 18.51
C ILE A 580 48.69 -44.25 18.16
N SER A 581 47.85 -45.15 17.70
CA SER A 581 48.26 -46.49 17.27
C SER A 581 49.22 -46.43 16.11
N TYR A 582 48.95 -45.59 15.10
CA TYR A 582 49.89 -45.39 13.98
C TYR A 582 51.24 -44.85 14.45
N LYS A 583 51.26 -43.85 15.32
CA LYS A 583 52.47 -43.27 15.89
C LYS A 583 53.25 -44.26 16.72
N ASN A 584 52.59 -45.15 17.43
CA ASN A 584 53.28 -46.20 18.22
C ASN A 584 53.89 -47.29 17.33
N GLU A 585 53.31 -47.57 16.15
CA GLU A 585 53.93 -48.50 15.19
C GLU A 585 55.05 -47.85 14.37
N HIS A 586 55.10 -46.52 14.23
CA HIS A 586 56.05 -45.77 13.44
C HIS A 586 56.72 -44.69 14.30
N PRO A 587 57.50 -45.05 15.35
CA PRO A 587 57.97 -44.06 16.32
C PRO A 587 58.98 -43.06 15.73
N ASP A 588 59.68 -43.47 14.65
CA ASP A 588 60.70 -42.66 14.00
C ASP A 588 60.25 -41.85 12.82
N GLU A 589 58.93 -41.93 12.45
CA GLU A 589 58.32 -41.17 11.33
C GLU A 589 57.62 -39.94 11.81
N GLU A 590 57.75 -38.84 11.06
CA GLU A 590 56.94 -37.66 11.27
C GLU A 590 55.52 -37.91 10.72
N VAL A 591 54.57 -38.08 11.63
CA VAL A 591 53.15 -38.42 11.26
C VAL A 591 52.43 -37.20 10.82
N ASP A 592 51.89 -37.19 9.58
CA ASP A 592 51.00 -36.17 9.08
C ASP A 592 49.64 -36.26 9.82
N GLN A 593 49.42 -35.34 10.75
CA GLN A 593 48.20 -35.27 11.55
C GLN A 593 46.93 -34.99 10.71
N GLU A 594 47.06 -34.31 9.57
CA GLU A 594 45.91 -33.96 8.75
C GLU A 594 45.20 -35.21 8.15
N LYS A 595 45.92 -36.33 7.99
CA LYS A 595 45.35 -37.61 7.56
C LYS A 595 44.44 -38.24 8.59
N PHE A 596 44.54 -37.86 9.84
CA PHE A 596 43.76 -38.38 10.97
C PHE A 596 42.77 -37.36 11.50
N ARG A 597 42.65 -36.19 10.83
CA ARG A 597 41.84 -35.07 11.28
C ARG A 597 40.50 -35.02 10.55
N TYR A 598 39.43 -34.76 11.29
CA TYR A 598 38.10 -34.47 10.71
C TYR A 598 38.12 -33.14 9.94
N PRO A 599 37.33 -33.03 8.86
CA PRO A 599 37.37 -31.87 7.98
C PRO A 599 36.83 -30.57 8.65
N GLY A 600 36.08 -30.68 9.70
CA GLY A 600 35.45 -29.54 10.36
C GLY A 600 34.28 -28.97 9.54
N PRO A 601 33.84 -27.76 9.85
CA PRO A 601 34.36 -26.78 10.80
C PRO A 601 34.08 -27.13 12.28
N ASN A 602 34.70 -26.35 13.19
CA ASN A 602 34.35 -26.42 14.61
C ASN A 602 32.93 -25.86 14.84
N PRO A 603 32.26 -26.25 15.95
CA PRO A 603 30.99 -25.66 16.35
C PRO A 603 31.02 -24.13 16.40
N PHE A 604 30.03 -23.51 15.84
CA PHE A 604 29.84 -22.04 15.82
C PHE A 604 28.52 -21.58 16.44
N THR A 605 27.66 -22.52 16.89
CA THR A 605 26.45 -22.24 17.68
C THR A 605 26.49 -23.00 18.99
N LYS A 606 25.74 -22.53 20.01
CA LYS A 606 25.57 -23.22 21.29
C LYS A 606 25.03 -24.63 21.12
N GLU A 607 24.08 -24.77 20.21
CA GLU A 607 23.40 -26.02 19.90
C GLU A 607 24.39 -27.08 19.38
N GLN A 608 25.27 -26.69 18.47
CA GLN A 608 26.31 -27.55 17.91
C GLN A 608 27.35 -27.93 18.96
N ALA A 609 27.74 -26.97 19.82
CA ALA A 609 28.71 -27.25 20.92
C ALA A 609 28.10 -28.25 21.93
N VAL A 610 26.82 -28.12 22.27
CA VAL A 610 26.12 -29.06 23.13
C VAL A 610 26.10 -30.45 22.52
N LEU A 611 25.83 -30.58 21.20
CA LEU A 611 25.86 -31.88 20.53
C LEU A 611 27.24 -32.48 20.59
N MET A 612 28.32 -31.73 20.25
CA MET A 612 29.70 -32.20 20.27
C MET A 612 30.10 -32.69 21.67
N MET A 613 29.72 -31.96 22.75
CA MET A 613 29.98 -32.37 24.12
C MET A 613 29.24 -33.67 24.47
N ALA A 614 27.99 -33.73 24.10
CA ALA A 614 27.11 -34.86 24.42
C ALA A 614 27.56 -36.13 23.70
N ASP A 615 27.89 -36.03 22.39
CA ASP A 615 28.37 -37.15 21.56
C ASP A 615 29.63 -37.76 22.15
N SER A 616 30.64 -36.92 22.44
CA SER A 616 31.90 -37.40 23.00
C SER A 616 31.74 -38.02 24.39
N VAL A 617 30.86 -37.47 25.23
CA VAL A 617 30.62 -37.98 26.59
C VAL A 617 29.86 -39.31 26.53
N GLU A 618 28.84 -39.42 25.70
CA GLU A 618 28.03 -40.64 25.57
C GLU A 618 28.88 -41.79 24.99
N ALA A 619 29.59 -41.52 23.91
CA ALA A 619 30.47 -42.52 23.29
C ALA A 619 31.52 -43.07 24.27
N ALA A 620 32.14 -42.18 25.06
CA ALA A 620 33.14 -42.57 26.04
C ALA A 620 32.54 -43.28 27.26
N SER A 621 31.32 -42.94 27.68
CA SER A 621 30.64 -43.54 28.78
C SER A 621 30.40 -45.07 28.61
N ARG A 622 30.15 -45.48 27.34
CA ARG A 622 29.97 -46.92 27.01
C ARG A 622 31.23 -47.76 27.27
N SER A 623 32.40 -47.14 27.34
CA SER A 623 33.66 -47.81 27.56
C SER A 623 34.09 -47.83 29.02
N LEU A 624 33.27 -47.30 29.94
CA LEU A 624 33.56 -47.34 31.37
C LEU A 624 33.47 -48.78 31.91
N PRO A 625 34.45 -49.24 32.67
CA PRO A 625 34.39 -50.57 33.29
C PRO A 625 33.38 -50.65 34.40
N GLU A 626 33.10 -49.54 35.09
CA GLU A 626 32.09 -49.43 36.17
C GLU A 626 31.38 -48.07 36.05
N TYR A 627 30.05 -48.13 36.17
CA TYR A 627 29.17 -46.95 36.17
C TYR A 627 28.96 -46.44 37.60
N THR A 628 29.97 -45.75 38.14
CA THR A 628 29.87 -45.09 39.45
C THR A 628 29.75 -43.58 39.25
N GLU A 629 29.20 -42.86 40.21
CA GLU A 629 29.06 -41.42 40.21
C GLU A 629 30.43 -40.73 40.01
N GLU A 630 31.48 -41.25 40.62
CA GLU A 630 32.84 -40.74 40.55
C GLU A 630 33.45 -40.96 39.15
N SER A 631 33.27 -42.16 38.57
CA SER A 631 33.77 -42.47 37.23
C SER A 631 33.12 -41.64 36.15
N ILE A 632 31.79 -41.46 36.22
CA ILE A 632 31.00 -40.63 35.30
C ILE A 632 31.40 -39.15 35.44
N SER A 633 31.51 -38.65 36.70
CA SER A 633 31.89 -37.26 36.94
C SER A 633 33.25 -36.94 36.38
N THR A 634 34.23 -37.82 36.64
CA THR A 634 35.62 -37.67 36.12
C THR A 634 35.65 -37.72 34.60
N LEU A 635 34.90 -38.63 33.98
CA LEU A 635 34.79 -38.74 32.52
C LEU A 635 34.26 -37.47 31.87
N VAL A 636 33.08 -37.00 32.37
CA VAL A 636 32.43 -35.80 31.86
C VAL A 636 33.35 -34.57 31.93
N ASP A 637 33.97 -34.37 33.10
CA ASP A 637 34.90 -33.25 33.29
C ASP A 637 36.10 -33.33 32.34
N LYS A 638 36.76 -34.50 32.27
CA LYS A 638 37.93 -34.71 31.43
C LYS A 638 37.66 -34.46 29.95
N ILE A 639 36.54 -34.97 29.44
CA ILE A 639 36.19 -34.83 28.01
C ILE A 639 35.91 -33.38 27.68
N ILE A 640 35.01 -32.73 28.44
CA ILE A 640 34.56 -31.37 28.13
C ILE A 640 35.71 -30.37 28.34
N ASP A 641 36.52 -30.53 29.41
CA ASP A 641 37.69 -29.66 29.64
C ASP A 641 38.75 -29.83 28.55
N THR A 642 38.95 -31.04 28.03
CA THR A 642 39.80 -31.27 26.88
C THR A 642 39.29 -30.54 25.64
N GLN A 643 37.99 -30.62 25.34
CA GLN A 643 37.41 -29.92 24.18
C GLN A 643 37.52 -28.39 24.31
N VAL A 644 37.35 -27.84 25.51
CA VAL A 644 37.56 -26.42 25.82
C VAL A 644 39.03 -26.03 25.63
N SER A 645 39.96 -26.82 26.16
CA SER A 645 41.40 -26.53 26.07
C SER A 645 41.96 -26.64 24.64
N GLU A 646 41.46 -27.60 23.87
CA GLU A 646 41.78 -27.75 22.44
C GLU A 646 41.11 -26.65 21.57
N GLY A 647 40.25 -25.82 22.15
CA GLY A 647 39.69 -24.61 21.52
C GLY A 647 38.58 -24.85 20.53
N TYR A 648 37.84 -25.99 20.60
CA TYR A 648 36.76 -26.30 19.67
C TYR A 648 35.60 -25.32 19.77
N PHE A 649 35.43 -24.64 20.90
CA PHE A 649 34.32 -23.70 21.14
C PHE A 649 34.70 -22.22 21.00
N LYS A 650 35.88 -21.89 20.44
CA LYS A 650 36.36 -20.49 20.33
C LYS A 650 35.45 -19.60 19.50
N GLU A 651 34.77 -20.14 18.48
CA GLU A 651 33.87 -19.41 17.60
C GLU A 651 32.42 -19.51 18.03
N CYS A 652 32.17 -20.23 19.14
CA CYS A 652 30.83 -20.50 19.64
C CYS A 652 30.40 -19.47 20.71
N PRO A 653 29.20 -18.92 20.68
CA PRO A 653 28.70 -18.00 21.71
C PRO A 653 28.25 -18.72 22.99
N ILE A 654 28.97 -19.80 23.39
CA ILE A 654 28.73 -20.53 24.62
C ILE A 654 29.58 -19.93 25.75
N THR A 655 29.00 -19.79 26.94
CA THR A 655 29.69 -19.23 28.10
C THR A 655 30.25 -20.33 29.01
N PHE A 656 31.24 -20.00 29.83
CA PHE A 656 31.74 -20.93 30.87
C PHE A 656 30.63 -21.38 31.83
N LYS A 657 29.63 -20.51 32.11
CA LYS A 657 28.46 -20.85 32.90
C LYS A 657 27.59 -21.89 32.18
N ASP A 658 27.39 -21.73 30.88
CA ASP A 658 26.64 -22.71 30.09
C ASP A 658 27.35 -24.08 30.11
N ILE A 659 28.65 -24.09 29.91
CA ILE A 659 29.46 -25.34 29.95
C ILE A 659 29.36 -26.03 31.31
N ALA A 660 29.49 -25.29 32.42
CA ALA A 660 29.33 -25.85 33.78
C ALA A 660 27.93 -26.44 33.97
N THR A 661 26.87 -25.77 33.44
CA THR A 661 25.50 -26.26 33.52
C THR A 661 25.28 -27.54 32.70
N VAL A 662 25.89 -27.61 31.51
CA VAL A 662 25.85 -28.82 30.65
C VAL A 662 26.59 -30.00 31.33
N LYS A 663 27.75 -29.78 31.91
CA LYS A 663 28.50 -30.80 32.68
C LYS A 663 27.63 -31.36 33.81
N ALA A 664 27.04 -30.48 34.62
CA ALA A 664 26.20 -30.88 35.73
C ALA A 664 25.04 -31.77 35.30
N LEU A 665 24.35 -31.37 34.20
CA LEU A 665 23.24 -32.14 33.66
C LEU A 665 23.69 -33.47 33.05
N PHE A 666 24.82 -33.55 32.37
CA PHE A 666 25.30 -34.82 31.83
C PHE A 666 25.67 -35.81 32.95
N LYS A 667 26.30 -35.34 34.05
CA LYS A 667 26.51 -36.14 35.24
C LYS A 667 25.21 -36.68 35.80
N GLU A 668 24.19 -35.82 35.95
CA GLU A 668 22.88 -36.22 36.47
C GLU A 668 22.16 -37.26 35.57
N LYS A 669 22.31 -37.16 34.25
CA LYS A 669 21.56 -37.98 33.29
C LYS A 669 22.23 -39.32 32.95
N LEU A 670 23.52 -39.45 33.18
CA LEU A 670 24.28 -40.67 32.92
C LEU A 670 24.39 -41.58 34.15
N ILE A 671 24.15 -41.07 35.35
CA ILE A 671 23.91 -41.81 36.56
C ILE A 671 22.48 -42.38 36.57
#